data_4bea5d2eb92f5ba6b8db974ebf35a3cb
#
_entry.id   4bea5d2eb92f5ba6b8db974ebf35a3cb
#
_cell.length_a   1.000
_cell.length_b   1.000
_cell.length_c   1.000
_cell.angle_alpha   90.00
_cell.angle_beta   90.00
_cell.angle_gamma   90.00
#
_symmetry.space_group_name_H-M   'P 1'
#
loop_
_entity.id
_entity.type
_entity.pdbx_description
1 polymer ?
#
loop_
_entity_poly.entity_id
_entity_poly.type
_entity_poly.pdbx_seq_one_letter_code
_entity_poly.pdbx_strand_id
1 'polypeptide(L)'
;MTIKKTILTVAALAAISSAKADEGMWTLYDLPQAVYEQMQGYGFSLPYSALYSDPGAVKNAVVNFSGYCSGVVVSPDGLVFTNHHCGFEAIRSHSTVEHDYMLNGFCAQSYEEELPNEDMFVSFMIDQRDITPRLDSLGFYQLGSTRQSALLDSLEQAMSAEVKKVDRTLRLEIKPFYEGNKFYATTYQDFTDLRLVFAIPKSMGKFGGETDNWMWPRQTCDFSVFRIYADPATNGPAEYSERNVPYHPKHWAPVSMQGYKDGDFAMTMGYPGSTERYLSSYGIHLMRYAQNAPRAQVRGVKQEVMWRHMTQDEAVRIKYDSKYAQSSNYWKNSLGMNKCIDSIGIIRQKADYELRIRAYQDSTGYLLGKLDFDRLAKWYKEAESLQYAYTMWRETFGGTNELTSRAMRLNGGMEVFGPKDNPKQQYVRFDDNSSQWDADLDREVMAVLLRNYAEHTPADQLPPFYTTIKEQFGGDYQRYADYLYANSVVMQSGKKIFFNAKKYKKDLGVQYGIDVANILSDSAVRLNELRDSIDEQERYLCAVKLRMEEDMPHYSDANFTLRLSYGQVGGFTLDGKPSGYYTTAESMVSKMKTADRTPDYFAEPIMHELLSATDFAPYTDPTTGKMQLCFLTNNDITGGNSGSPMFDGQGRLIGLAFDGNWDSLSSDIWFDKNLARCIGVDIRYVLFMMDRWGHADRLIREINPQ
;
A
#
# COMPACT_ATOMS: atom_id res chain seq x y z
N MET A 1 -50.07 -13.17 38.16
CA MET A 1 -48.62 -13.04 38.37
C MET A 1 -47.83 -13.87 37.33
N THR A 2 -48.27 -13.88 36.05
CA THR A 2 -47.69 -14.78 35.03
C THR A 2 -47.37 -14.09 33.68
N ILE A 3 -47.64 -12.81 33.55
CA ILE A 3 -47.40 -12.05 32.29
C ILE A 3 -46.07 -11.28 32.29
N LYS A 4 -45.44 -11.01 33.45
CA LYS A 4 -44.18 -10.29 33.54
C LYS A 4 -42.89 -11.14 33.30
N LYS A 5 -43.01 -12.48 33.37
CA LYS A 5 -41.88 -13.38 33.11
C LYS A 5 -41.65 -13.74 31.65
N THR A 6 -42.69 -13.61 30.82
CA THR A 6 -42.59 -13.96 29.39
C THR A 6 -41.98 -12.82 28.53
N ILE A 7 -42.05 -11.57 29.02
CA ILE A 7 -41.51 -10.41 28.29
C ILE A 7 -39.99 -10.29 28.51
N LEU A 8 -39.46 -10.76 29.65
CA LEU A 8 -38.00 -10.75 29.87
C LEU A 8 -37.24 -11.82 29.09
N THR A 9 -37.91 -12.91 28.72
CA THR A 9 -37.28 -14.01 27.97
C THR A 9 -37.23 -13.73 26.46
N VAL A 10 -38.14 -12.92 25.92
CA VAL A 10 -38.16 -12.51 24.51
C VAL A 10 -37.18 -11.36 24.26
N ALA A 11 -36.95 -10.49 25.26
CA ALA A 11 -35.92 -9.43 25.15
C ALA A 11 -34.46 -9.95 25.20
N ALA A 12 -34.25 -11.13 25.80
CA ALA A 12 -32.92 -11.76 25.85
C ALA A 12 -32.58 -12.58 24.60
N LEU A 13 -33.57 -12.91 23.75
CA LEU A 13 -33.37 -13.64 22.48
C LEU A 13 -33.25 -12.72 21.24
N ALA A 14 -33.53 -11.42 21.39
CA ALA A 14 -33.32 -10.43 20.33
C ALA A 14 -31.97 -9.71 20.37
N ALA A 15 -31.07 -10.10 21.27
CA ALA A 15 -29.72 -9.60 21.37
C ALA A 15 -28.68 -10.58 20.78
N ILE A 16 -29.13 -11.45 19.85
CA ILE A 16 -28.22 -12.34 19.14
C ILE A 16 -27.88 -11.76 17.77
N SER A 17 -26.64 -11.27 17.73
CA SER A 17 -25.72 -11.14 16.61
C SER A 17 -26.08 -10.23 15.45
N SER A 18 -25.75 -8.98 15.53
CA SER A 18 -24.97 -8.44 14.43
C SER A 18 -23.54 -8.96 14.64
N ALA A 19 -23.06 -9.84 13.77
CA ALA A 19 -21.65 -10.22 13.73
C ALA A 19 -20.83 -8.92 13.58
N LYS A 20 -20.17 -8.49 14.67
CA LYS A 20 -19.37 -7.28 14.65
C LYS A 20 -17.98 -7.69 14.26
N ALA A 21 -17.54 -7.28 13.08
CA ALA A 21 -16.12 -7.24 12.77
C ALA A 21 -15.42 -6.48 13.89
N ASP A 22 -14.29 -7.00 14.34
CA ASP A 22 -13.48 -6.27 15.29
C ASP A 22 -12.43 -5.49 14.55
N GLU A 23 -12.44 -4.20 14.78
CA GLU A 23 -11.43 -3.27 14.33
C GLU A 23 -10.08 -3.65 14.92
N GLY A 24 -9.02 -3.60 14.10
CA GLY A 24 -7.66 -3.71 14.58
C GLY A 24 -6.74 -4.57 13.71
N MET A 25 -5.50 -4.06 13.59
CA MET A 25 -4.35 -4.75 13.01
C MET A 25 -3.39 -5.08 14.15
N TRP A 26 -3.60 -6.23 14.76
CA TRP A 26 -3.00 -6.64 16.03
C TRP A 26 -1.55 -7.09 15.86
N THR A 27 -0.69 -6.70 16.78
CA THR A 27 0.64 -7.30 16.93
C THR A 27 0.52 -8.72 17.47
N LEU A 28 1.35 -9.62 16.93
CA LEU A 28 1.34 -11.02 17.35
C LEU A 28 2.12 -11.25 18.65
N TYR A 29 3.15 -10.42 18.88
CA TYR A 29 4.04 -10.51 20.03
C TYR A 29 3.29 -10.35 21.37
N ASP A 30 2.38 -9.40 21.45
CA ASP A 30 1.60 -9.04 22.62
C ASP A 30 0.09 -9.06 22.35
N LEU A 31 -0.38 -10.02 21.54
CA LEU A 31 -1.80 -10.17 21.24
C LEU A 31 -2.61 -10.31 22.55
N PRO A 32 -3.58 -9.42 22.82
CA PRO A 32 -4.35 -9.50 24.05
C PRO A 32 -5.14 -10.82 24.16
N GLN A 33 -5.19 -11.41 25.35
CA GLN A 33 -5.92 -12.66 25.60
C GLN A 33 -7.40 -12.53 25.24
N ALA A 34 -8.03 -11.39 25.53
CA ALA A 34 -9.43 -11.14 25.17
C ALA A 34 -9.69 -11.17 23.66
N VAL A 35 -8.71 -10.72 22.85
CA VAL A 35 -8.76 -10.79 21.38
C VAL A 35 -8.69 -12.25 20.92
N TYR A 36 -7.79 -13.03 21.47
CA TYR A 36 -7.69 -14.47 21.16
C TYR A 36 -8.98 -15.23 21.52
N GLU A 37 -9.56 -14.97 22.69
CA GLU A 37 -10.82 -15.57 23.12
C GLU A 37 -11.99 -15.20 22.18
N GLN A 38 -11.98 -13.98 21.66
CA GLN A 38 -12.96 -13.56 20.66
C GLN A 38 -12.75 -14.25 19.31
N MET A 39 -11.50 -14.42 18.86
CA MET A 39 -11.18 -15.23 17.69
C MET A 39 -11.72 -16.65 17.83
N GLN A 40 -11.55 -17.27 19.01
CA GLN A 40 -12.11 -18.59 19.29
C GLN A 40 -13.64 -18.59 19.23
N GLY A 41 -14.27 -17.53 19.72
CA GLY A 41 -15.73 -17.34 19.62
C GLY A 41 -16.25 -17.28 18.19
N TYR A 42 -15.42 -16.85 17.25
CA TYR A 42 -15.72 -16.83 15.80
C TYR A 42 -15.32 -18.11 15.07
N GLY A 43 -14.65 -19.05 15.72
CA GLY A 43 -14.31 -20.35 15.13
C GLY A 43 -12.80 -20.61 14.95
N PHE A 44 -11.91 -19.74 15.47
CA PHE A 44 -10.49 -20.05 15.50
C PHE A 44 -10.20 -21.21 16.45
N SER A 45 -9.50 -22.25 15.98
CA SER A 45 -9.34 -23.49 16.72
C SER A 45 -7.90 -23.85 17.10
N LEU A 46 -6.91 -23.09 16.60
CA LEU A 46 -5.51 -23.32 16.93
C LEU A 46 -5.18 -22.77 18.33
N PRO A 47 -4.21 -23.35 19.07
CA PRO A 47 -3.76 -22.80 20.32
C PRO A 47 -3.09 -21.44 20.14
N TYR A 48 -3.08 -20.62 21.19
CA TYR A 48 -2.46 -19.28 21.17
C TYR A 48 -1.01 -19.30 20.67
N SER A 49 -0.23 -20.28 21.13
CA SER A 49 1.18 -20.44 20.75
C SER A 49 1.39 -20.68 19.25
N ALA A 50 0.40 -21.26 18.56
CA ALA A 50 0.47 -21.52 17.13
C ALA A 50 0.44 -20.25 16.25
N LEU A 51 0.09 -19.09 16.82
CA LEU A 51 0.14 -17.82 16.10
C LEU A 51 1.58 -17.29 16.00
N TYR A 52 2.37 -17.38 17.09
CA TYR A 52 3.66 -16.70 17.18
C TYR A 52 4.81 -17.58 17.70
N SER A 53 4.65 -18.24 18.85
CA SER A 53 5.77 -18.77 19.63
C SER A 53 6.19 -20.21 19.28
N ASP A 54 5.32 -21.00 18.65
CA ASP A 54 5.66 -22.36 18.26
C ASP A 54 6.65 -22.37 17.09
N PRO A 55 7.53 -23.38 16.99
CA PRO A 55 8.41 -23.54 15.84
C PRO A 55 7.68 -23.61 14.51
N GLY A 56 6.46 -24.18 14.48
CA GLY A 56 5.55 -24.25 13.35
C GLY A 56 4.46 -23.17 13.37
N ALA A 57 4.71 -22.02 14.02
CA ALA A 57 3.71 -20.96 14.11
C ALA A 57 3.34 -20.40 12.73
N VAL A 58 2.06 -20.03 12.56
CA VAL A 58 1.49 -19.49 11.32
C VAL A 58 2.30 -18.30 10.80
N LYS A 59 2.82 -17.44 11.69
CA LYS A 59 3.67 -16.31 11.31
C LYS A 59 4.89 -16.71 10.46
N ASN A 60 5.41 -17.92 10.64
CA ASN A 60 6.61 -18.38 9.95
C ASN A 60 6.37 -18.73 8.48
N ALA A 61 5.12 -18.79 8.04
CA ALA A 61 4.75 -18.89 6.64
C ALA A 61 4.52 -17.52 5.96
N VAL A 62 4.43 -16.41 6.74
CA VAL A 62 4.07 -15.08 6.22
C VAL A 62 5.32 -14.23 6.04
N VAL A 63 5.48 -13.63 4.88
CA VAL A 63 6.64 -12.83 4.53
C VAL A 63 6.26 -11.39 4.17
N ASN A 64 7.16 -10.46 4.51
CA ASN A 64 7.20 -9.16 3.87
C ASN A 64 7.75 -9.37 2.46
N PHE A 65 7.02 -8.93 1.45
CA PHE A 65 7.40 -9.08 0.06
C PHE A 65 7.95 -7.76 -0.47
N SER A 66 9.27 -7.70 -0.59
CA SER A 66 10.06 -6.58 -1.15
C SER A 66 9.78 -5.20 -0.53
N GLY A 67 9.30 -5.15 0.72
CA GLY A 67 9.10 -3.89 1.44
C GLY A 67 7.86 -3.09 1.04
N TYR A 68 6.94 -3.65 0.23
CA TYR A 68 5.71 -2.96 -0.19
C TYR A 68 4.45 -3.83 -0.23
N CYS A 69 4.59 -5.16 -0.18
CA CYS A 69 3.50 -6.14 -0.17
C CYS A 69 3.74 -7.21 0.91
N SER A 70 2.82 -8.14 1.00
CA SER A 70 2.89 -9.36 1.79
C SER A 70 2.91 -10.58 0.89
N GLY A 71 3.32 -11.73 1.44
CA GLY A 71 3.26 -13.02 0.75
C GLY A 71 3.16 -14.16 1.74
N VAL A 72 2.93 -15.36 1.21
CA VAL A 72 2.82 -16.58 2.01
C VAL A 72 3.57 -17.74 1.38
N VAL A 73 4.38 -18.42 2.17
CA VAL A 73 5.03 -19.67 1.77
C VAL A 73 4.03 -20.81 1.83
N VAL A 74 3.88 -21.56 0.72
CA VAL A 74 2.84 -22.58 0.54
C VAL A 74 3.37 -23.97 0.25
N SER A 75 4.69 -24.16 0.29
CA SER A 75 5.30 -25.46 -0.01
C SER A 75 6.54 -25.73 0.82
N PRO A 76 6.96 -27.02 0.95
CA PRO A 76 8.21 -27.39 1.61
C PRO A 76 9.47 -26.93 0.86
N ASP A 77 9.34 -26.51 -0.40
CA ASP A 77 10.43 -26.07 -1.26
C ASP A 77 10.35 -24.56 -1.57
N GLY A 78 9.78 -23.79 -0.65
CA GLY A 78 9.88 -22.33 -0.63
C GLY A 78 9.05 -21.58 -1.66
N LEU A 79 7.96 -22.17 -2.20
CA LEU A 79 7.02 -21.42 -3.04
C LEU A 79 6.32 -20.32 -2.23
N VAL A 80 6.28 -19.12 -2.78
CA VAL A 80 5.62 -17.95 -2.21
C VAL A 80 4.49 -17.49 -3.11
N PHE A 81 3.28 -17.41 -2.55
CA PHE A 81 2.17 -16.73 -3.21
C PHE A 81 2.11 -15.27 -2.78
N THR A 82 1.88 -14.40 -3.74
CA THR A 82 1.56 -12.98 -3.56
C THR A 82 0.61 -12.52 -4.66
N ASN A 83 0.24 -11.26 -4.70
CA ASN A 83 -0.61 -10.75 -5.77
C ASN A 83 0.16 -10.54 -7.09
N HIS A 84 -0.58 -10.54 -8.20
CA HIS A 84 -0.05 -10.20 -9.52
C HIS A 84 0.49 -8.76 -9.54
N HIS A 85 -0.25 -7.82 -8.96
CA HIS A 85 0.20 -6.44 -8.90
C HIS A 85 1.44 -6.24 -8.03
N CYS A 86 1.70 -7.10 -7.04
CA CYS A 86 2.94 -7.11 -6.27
C CYS A 86 4.13 -7.63 -7.10
N GLY A 87 3.90 -8.60 -7.96
CA GLY A 87 4.90 -9.15 -8.89
C GLY A 87 5.04 -8.38 -10.20
N PHE A 88 4.26 -7.31 -10.41
CA PHE A 88 4.13 -6.64 -11.71
C PHE A 88 5.48 -6.21 -12.30
N GLU A 89 6.34 -5.56 -11.51
CA GLU A 89 7.65 -5.08 -12.00
C GLU A 89 8.59 -6.25 -12.32
N ALA A 90 8.55 -7.34 -11.58
CA ALA A 90 9.31 -8.56 -11.92
C ALA A 90 8.85 -9.14 -13.26
N ILE A 91 7.54 -9.32 -13.45
CA ILE A 91 6.96 -9.84 -14.70
C ILE A 91 7.34 -8.91 -15.87
N ARG A 92 7.22 -7.58 -15.68
CA ARG A 92 7.56 -6.59 -16.70
C ARG A 92 9.06 -6.61 -17.05
N SER A 93 9.95 -6.72 -16.07
CA SER A 93 11.41 -6.69 -16.30
C SER A 93 11.90 -7.89 -17.12
N HIS A 94 11.22 -9.01 -17.02
CA HIS A 94 11.48 -10.20 -17.82
C HIS A 94 10.74 -10.26 -19.16
N SER A 95 9.80 -9.32 -19.41
CA SER A 95 9.06 -9.27 -20.67
C SER A 95 9.89 -8.62 -21.77
N THR A 96 9.94 -9.28 -22.93
CA THR A 96 10.55 -8.78 -24.17
C THR A 96 9.53 -8.82 -25.30
N VAL A 97 9.89 -8.31 -26.49
CA VAL A 97 9.02 -8.41 -27.68
C VAL A 97 8.77 -9.86 -28.10
N GLU A 98 9.77 -10.73 -27.91
CA GLU A 98 9.70 -12.16 -28.23
C GLU A 98 9.01 -12.97 -27.14
N HIS A 99 9.10 -12.53 -25.88
CA HIS A 99 8.57 -13.19 -24.69
C HIS A 99 7.83 -12.17 -23.82
N ASP A 100 6.61 -11.80 -24.22
CA ASP A 100 5.79 -10.86 -23.45
C ASP A 100 5.03 -11.60 -22.33
N TYR A 101 5.69 -11.73 -21.18
CA TYR A 101 5.10 -12.37 -19.99
C TYR A 101 3.98 -11.56 -19.35
N MET A 102 3.95 -10.24 -19.58
CA MET A 102 2.82 -9.41 -19.15
C MET A 102 1.54 -9.75 -19.91
N LEU A 103 1.67 -9.95 -21.23
CA LEU A 103 0.53 -10.27 -22.09
C LEU A 103 0.17 -11.75 -22.04
N ASN A 104 1.17 -12.63 -22.11
CA ASN A 104 0.98 -14.05 -22.31
C ASN A 104 1.04 -14.87 -21.03
N GLY A 105 1.41 -14.26 -19.88
CA GLY A 105 1.72 -14.97 -18.66
C GLY A 105 3.03 -15.78 -18.73
N PHE A 106 3.38 -16.43 -17.63
CA PHE A 106 4.60 -17.21 -17.49
C PHE A 106 4.37 -18.43 -16.58
N CYS A 107 4.94 -19.57 -16.91
CA CYS A 107 4.99 -20.74 -16.05
C CYS A 107 6.30 -21.51 -16.25
N ALA A 108 7.19 -21.51 -15.25
CA ALA A 108 8.41 -22.29 -15.26
C ALA A 108 8.09 -23.78 -15.12
N GLN A 109 8.56 -24.60 -16.06
CA GLN A 109 8.34 -26.05 -16.07
C GLN A 109 9.42 -26.80 -15.26
N SER A 110 10.54 -26.13 -14.96
CA SER A 110 11.64 -26.67 -14.15
C SER A 110 12.24 -25.58 -13.24
N TYR A 111 13.13 -25.96 -12.33
CA TYR A 111 13.84 -24.99 -11.47
C TYR A 111 14.79 -24.07 -12.28
N GLU A 112 15.34 -24.59 -13.38
CA GLU A 112 16.25 -23.86 -14.26
C GLU A 112 15.55 -22.76 -15.06
N GLU A 113 14.23 -22.89 -15.25
CA GLU A 113 13.42 -21.88 -15.93
C GLU A 113 12.91 -20.78 -15.00
N GLU A 114 13.07 -20.92 -13.67
CA GLU A 114 12.63 -19.92 -12.71
C GLU A 114 13.52 -18.66 -12.79
N LEU A 115 12.91 -17.49 -12.98
CA LEU A 115 13.61 -16.26 -13.38
C LEU A 115 14.06 -15.44 -12.15
N PRO A 116 15.37 -15.17 -11.99
CA PRO A 116 15.90 -14.43 -10.84
C PRO A 116 15.55 -12.94 -10.90
N ASN A 117 15.34 -12.31 -9.75
CA ASN A 117 15.02 -10.88 -9.62
C ASN A 117 16.04 -10.19 -8.71
N GLU A 118 16.88 -9.32 -9.28
CA GLU A 118 18.03 -8.71 -8.59
C GLU A 118 17.65 -7.80 -7.41
N ASP A 119 16.54 -7.05 -7.51
CA ASP A 119 16.13 -6.04 -6.54
C ASP A 119 14.98 -6.49 -5.62
N MET A 120 14.66 -7.80 -5.64
CA MET A 120 13.55 -8.33 -4.84
C MET A 120 14.06 -9.19 -3.68
N PHE A 121 13.27 -9.19 -2.61
CA PHE A 121 13.56 -10.00 -1.44
C PHE A 121 12.29 -10.40 -0.70
N VAL A 122 12.40 -11.35 0.19
CA VAL A 122 11.38 -11.61 1.20
C VAL A 122 12.00 -11.58 2.59
N SER A 123 11.27 -11.02 3.56
CA SER A 123 11.71 -10.98 4.96
C SER A 123 10.78 -11.79 5.85
N PHE A 124 11.35 -12.70 6.62
CA PHE A 124 10.65 -13.39 7.70
C PHE A 124 10.84 -12.64 9.02
N MET A 125 9.77 -12.38 9.74
CA MET A 125 9.87 -11.88 11.12
C MET A 125 10.29 -13.02 12.05
N ILE A 126 11.46 -12.88 12.65
CA ILE A 126 12.03 -13.88 13.57
C ILE A 126 11.55 -13.63 15.00
N ASP A 127 11.71 -12.39 15.48
CA ASP A 127 11.38 -12.00 16.85
C ASP A 127 10.96 -10.54 16.92
N GLN A 128 10.15 -10.21 17.93
CA GLN A 128 9.78 -8.84 18.27
C GLN A 128 9.78 -8.66 19.78
N ARG A 129 10.22 -7.50 20.27
CA ARG A 129 10.27 -7.19 21.71
C ARG A 129 10.02 -5.72 21.97
N ASP A 130 9.36 -5.43 23.09
CA ASP A 130 9.15 -4.07 23.59
C ASP A 130 10.47 -3.53 24.19
N ILE A 131 10.95 -2.40 23.65
CA ILE A 131 12.14 -1.69 24.13
C ILE A 131 11.81 -0.37 24.82
N THR A 132 10.53 -0.05 24.98
CA THR A 132 10.06 1.19 25.64
C THR A 132 10.67 1.38 27.02
N PRO A 133 10.74 0.35 27.91
CA PRO A 133 11.36 0.52 29.22
C PRO A 133 12.85 0.91 29.15
N ARG A 134 13.56 0.46 28.13
CA ARG A 134 14.96 0.84 27.90
C ARG A 134 15.06 2.31 27.47
N LEU A 135 14.18 2.77 26.57
CA LEU A 135 14.13 4.17 26.15
C LEU A 135 13.76 5.10 27.32
N ASP A 136 12.80 4.69 28.17
CA ASP A 136 12.44 5.42 29.38
C ASP A 136 13.65 5.59 30.31
N SER A 137 14.42 4.53 30.53
CA SER A 137 15.62 4.57 31.37
C SER A 137 16.73 5.48 30.83
N LEU A 138 16.72 5.74 29.52
CA LEU A 138 17.64 6.65 28.82
C LEU A 138 17.13 8.09 28.74
N GLY A 139 15.94 8.37 29.30
CA GLY A 139 15.34 9.72 29.27
C GLY A 139 14.89 10.15 27.88
N PHE A 140 14.47 9.21 27.02
CA PHE A 140 14.11 9.47 25.63
C PHE A 140 13.11 10.63 25.45
N TYR A 141 12.02 10.63 26.22
CA TYR A 141 10.95 11.63 26.09
C TYR A 141 11.30 13.02 26.64
N GLN A 142 12.48 13.19 27.27
CA GLN A 142 13.00 14.49 27.67
C GLN A 142 13.91 15.12 26.60
N LEU A 143 14.23 14.38 25.54
CA LEU A 143 15.05 14.84 24.44
C LEU A 143 14.20 15.54 23.37
N GLY A 144 14.78 16.52 22.67
CA GLY A 144 14.16 17.04 21.44
C GLY A 144 14.25 16.06 20.28
N SER A 145 13.39 16.23 19.24
CA SER A 145 13.20 15.30 18.10
C SER A 145 14.52 14.85 17.47
N THR A 146 15.43 15.75 17.14
CA THR A 146 16.75 15.41 16.57
C THR A 146 17.57 14.48 17.47
N ARG A 147 17.54 14.67 18.79
CA ARG A 147 18.28 13.80 19.73
C ARG A 147 17.57 12.48 19.94
N GLN A 148 16.25 12.46 19.87
CA GLN A 148 15.45 11.23 19.90
C GLN A 148 15.81 10.35 18.71
N SER A 149 15.82 10.89 17.49
CA SER A 149 16.22 10.17 16.29
C SER A 149 17.65 9.63 16.39
N ALA A 150 18.62 10.44 16.81
CA ALA A 150 20.00 10.01 16.99
C ALA A 150 20.16 8.89 18.04
N LEU A 151 19.37 8.93 19.11
CA LEU A 151 19.36 7.88 20.13
C LEU A 151 18.78 6.57 19.58
N LEU A 152 17.67 6.64 18.84
CA LEU A 152 17.06 5.47 18.18
C LEU A 152 18.03 4.83 17.19
N ASP A 153 18.67 5.62 16.31
CA ASP A 153 19.66 5.14 15.35
C ASP A 153 20.83 4.44 16.04
N SER A 154 21.36 5.05 17.11
CA SER A 154 22.46 4.48 17.89
C SER A 154 22.06 3.16 18.57
N LEU A 155 20.83 3.10 19.11
CA LEU A 155 20.30 1.91 19.74
C LEU A 155 20.05 0.80 18.75
N GLU A 156 19.48 1.12 17.59
CA GLU A 156 19.25 0.18 16.51
C GLU A 156 20.57 -0.41 15.99
N GLN A 157 21.58 0.42 15.75
CA GLN A 157 22.92 -0.03 15.37
C GLN A 157 23.54 -0.98 16.41
N ALA A 158 23.46 -0.61 17.69
CA ALA A 158 24.00 -1.45 18.77
C ALA A 158 23.28 -2.79 18.87
N MET A 159 21.93 -2.79 18.82
CA MET A 159 21.13 -4.02 18.87
C MET A 159 21.30 -4.86 17.60
N SER A 160 21.41 -4.25 16.42
CA SER A 160 21.73 -4.94 15.16
C SER A 160 23.09 -5.65 15.24
N ALA A 161 24.10 -5.00 15.84
CA ALA A 161 25.39 -5.64 16.03
C ALA A 161 25.32 -6.86 16.96
N GLU A 162 24.44 -6.85 17.98
CA GLU A 162 24.25 -7.99 18.87
C GLU A 162 23.56 -9.17 18.17
N VAL A 163 22.48 -8.93 17.42
CA VAL A 163 21.78 -10.02 16.70
C VAL A 163 22.69 -10.63 15.63
N LYS A 164 23.52 -9.83 14.97
CA LYS A 164 24.50 -10.29 13.96
C LYS A 164 25.64 -11.13 14.53
N LYS A 165 25.91 -11.08 15.83
CA LYS A 165 26.85 -12.02 16.49
C LYS A 165 26.26 -13.42 16.56
N VAL A 166 24.94 -13.54 16.66
CA VAL A 166 24.23 -14.83 16.70
C VAL A 166 24.08 -15.40 15.27
N ASP A 167 23.59 -14.57 14.36
CA ASP A 167 23.46 -14.90 12.96
C ASP A 167 23.68 -13.63 12.12
N ARG A 168 24.67 -13.66 11.23
CA ARG A 168 25.05 -12.51 10.38
C ARG A 168 23.98 -12.12 9.36
N THR A 169 23.04 -13.01 9.08
CA THR A 169 21.95 -12.79 8.12
C THR A 169 20.78 -12.06 8.75
N LEU A 170 20.78 -11.83 10.07
CA LEU A 170 19.72 -11.15 10.76
C LEU A 170 19.84 -9.62 10.63
N ARG A 171 18.71 -8.97 10.45
CA ARG A 171 18.52 -7.53 10.44
C ARG A 171 17.55 -7.13 11.56
N LEU A 172 17.78 -6.00 12.20
CA LEU A 172 16.90 -5.49 13.25
C LEU A 172 16.46 -4.07 12.90
N GLU A 173 15.19 -3.78 13.14
CA GLU A 173 14.58 -2.46 13.01
C GLU A 173 13.88 -2.07 14.30
N ILE A 174 13.97 -0.79 14.68
CA ILE A 174 13.19 -0.19 15.76
C ILE A 174 12.10 0.68 15.16
N LYS A 175 10.85 0.41 15.50
CA LYS A 175 9.70 1.20 15.03
C LYS A 175 8.84 1.72 16.16
N PRO A 176 8.25 2.94 16.00
CA PRO A 176 7.27 3.47 16.94
C PRO A 176 5.92 2.75 16.78
N PHE A 177 5.24 2.62 17.91
CA PHE A 177 3.88 2.13 18.04
C PHE A 177 3.08 3.10 18.92
N TYR A 178 1.77 3.13 18.73
CA TYR A 178 0.87 3.99 19.52
C TYR A 178 1.34 5.46 19.52
N GLU A 179 1.55 6.03 18.36
CA GLU A 179 2.06 7.41 18.17
C GLU A 179 3.40 7.66 18.91
N GLY A 180 4.27 6.65 18.97
CA GLY A 180 5.56 6.77 19.67
C GLY A 180 5.46 6.69 21.20
N ASN A 181 4.33 6.21 21.76
CA ASN A 181 4.23 5.88 23.18
C ASN A 181 4.84 4.52 23.52
N LYS A 182 5.05 3.67 22.52
CA LYS A 182 5.83 2.41 22.64
C LYS A 182 6.81 2.30 21.46
N PHE A 183 7.85 1.49 21.65
CA PHE A 183 8.83 1.18 20.62
C PHE A 183 9.15 -0.31 20.65
N TYR A 184 9.04 -0.94 19.48
CA TYR A 184 9.37 -2.36 19.36
C TYR A 184 10.58 -2.54 18.46
N ALA A 185 11.49 -3.42 18.89
CA ALA A 185 12.60 -3.90 18.09
C ALA A 185 12.19 -5.22 17.44
N THR A 186 12.18 -5.26 16.12
CA THR A 186 11.81 -6.43 15.34
C THR A 186 13.01 -6.97 14.59
N THR A 187 13.28 -8.26 14.71
CA THR A 187 14.36 -8.97 14.03
C THR A 187 13.81 -9.69 12.82
N TYR A 188 14.46 -9.52 11.68
CA TYR A 188 14.10 -10.12 10.39
C TYR A 188 15.25 -10.96 9.85
N GLN A 189 14.89 -11.91 8.99
CA GLN A 189 15.82 -12.61 8.12
C GLN A 189 15.39 -12.40 6.67
N ASP A 190 16.28 -11.82 5.86
CA ASP A 190 16.01 -11.40 4.49
C ASP A 190 16.62 -12.39 3.49
N PHE A 191 15.83 -12.90 2.55
CA PHE A 191 16.25 -13.75 1.45
C PHE A 191 16.18 -12.95 0.15
N THR A 192 17.30 -12.81 -0.54
CA THR A 192 17.47 -11.96 -1.73
C THR A 192 17.53 -12.73 -3.05
N ASP A 193 17.71 -14.06 -3.05
CA ASP A 193 17.51 -14.88 -4.26
C ASP A 193 16.04 -15.31 -4.35
N LEU A 194 15.24 -14.44 -4.96
CA LEU A 194 13.81 -14.65 -5.18
C LEU A 194 13.54 -14.74 -6.67
N ARG A 195 12.95 -15.88 -7.11
CA ARG A 195 12.74 -16.15 -8.53
C ARG A 195 11.27 -16.21 -8.88
N LEU A 196 10.90 -15.62 -10.04
CA LEU A 196 9.55 -15.71 -10.59
C LEU A 196 9.30 -17.12 -11.14
N VAL A 197 8.22 -17.75 -10.71
CA VAL A 197 7.85 -19.13 -11.07
C VAL A 197 6.59 -19.18 -11.92
N PHE A 198 5.61 -18.32 -11.59
CA PHE A 198 4.33 -18.29 -12.30
C PHE A 198 3.74 -16.89 -12.29
N ALA A 199 3.23 -16.47 -13.44
CA ALA A 199 2.46 -15.24 -13.60
C ALA A 199 1.29 -15.48 -14.55
N ILE A 200 0.08 -15.14 -14.12
CA ILE A 200 -1.10 -15.11 -14.98
C ILE A 200 -1.00 -13.92 -15.95
N PRO A 201 -1.57 -13.97 -17.18
CA PRO A 201 -1.67 -12.79 -18.04
C PRO A 201 -2.30 -11.59 -17.32
N LYS A 202 -1.81 -10.38 -17.62
CA LYS A 202 -2.33 -9.13 -17.05
C LYS A 202 -3.84 -8.99 -17.21
N SER A 203 -4.41 -9.46 -18.33
CA SER A 203 -5.86 -9.46 -18.58
C SER A 203 -6.67 -10.14 -17.48
N MET A 204 -6.09 -11.17 -16.85
CA MET A 204 -6.68 -11.90 -15.72
C MET A 204 -6.22 -11.36 -14.37
N GLY A 205 -4.91 -11.09 -14.23
CA GLY A 205 -4.31 -10.57 -13.00
C GLY A 205 -4.76 -9.15 -12.64
N LYS A 206 -5.29 -8.40 -13.62
CA LYS A 206 -5.88 -7.07 -13.47
C LYS A 206 -7.25 -6.97 -14.15
N PHE A 207 -8.02 -8.06 -14.19
CA PHE A 207 -9.36 -8.05 -14.78
C PHE A 207 -10.28 -7.05 -14.10
N GLY A 208 -10.96 -6.21 -14.88
CA GLY A 208 -11.73 -5.07 -14.39
C GLY A 208 -10.93 -3.76 -14.33
N GLY A 209 -9.62 -3.83 -14.51
CA GLY A 209 -8.72 -2.67 -14.66
C GLY A 209 -8.93 -1.59 -13.61
N GLU A 210 -8.95 -0.33 -14.06
CA GLU A 210 -9.25 0.80 -13.20
C GLU A 210 -10.75 0.94 -12.90
N THR A 211 -11.64 0.37 -13.72
CA THR A 211 -13.09 0.43 -13.50
C THR A 211 -13.51 -0.26 -12.21
N ASP A 212 -12.98 -1.46 -11.96
CA ASP A 212 -13.32 -2.25 -10.77
C ASP A 212 -12.37 -2.01 -9.57
N ASN A 213 -11.34 -1.15 -9.69
CA ASN A 213 -10.41 -0.84 -8.60
C ASN A 213 -11.16 -0.18 -7.42
N TRP A 214 -11.04 -0.75 -6.21
CA TRP A 214 -11.78 -0.42 -5.00
C TRP A 214 -13.30 -0.72 -5.09
N MET A 215 -13.71 -1.57 -6.01
CA MET A 215 -15.13 -1.88 -6.21
C MET A 215 -15.44 -3.34 -5.91
N TRP A 216 -16.70 -3.59 -5.56
CA TRP A 216 -17.29 -4.92 -5.47
C TRP A 216 -18.57 -4.96 -6.33
N PRO A 217 -18.85 -6.03 -7.10
CA PRO A 217 -18.16 -7.33 -7.14
C PRO A 217 -16.90 -7.37 -8.00
N ARG A 218 -15.91 -8.18 -7.57
CA ARG A 218 -14.61 -8.40 -8.25
C ARG A 218 -14.50 -9.82 -8.81
N GLN A 219 -13.77 -9.98 -9.91
CA GLN A 219 -13.45 -11.28 -10.50
C GLN A 219 -11.97 -11.44 -10.87
N THR A 220 -11.15 -10.53 -10.41
CA THR A 220 -9.72 -10.44 -10.69
C THR A 220 -8.97 -11.66 -10.16
N CYS A 221 -8.12 -12.29 -10.99
CA CYS A 221 -7.23 -13.37 -10.60
C CYS A 221 -5.87 -12.82 -10.14
N ASP A 222 -5.87 -12.06 -9.04
CA ASP A 222 -4.71 -11.27 -8.62
C ASP A 222 -3.72 -12.10 -7.82
N PHE A 223 -2.92 -12.93 -8.53
CA PHE A 223 -1.84 -13.69 -7.91
C PHE A 223 -0.63 -13.82 -8.83
N SER A 224 0.53 -14.04 -8.23
CA SER A 224 1.78 -14.48 -8.84
C SER A 224 2.54 -15.38 -7.87
N VAL A 225 3.42 -16.23 -8.41
CA VAL A 225 4.17 -17.20 -7.63
C VAL A 225 5.66 -16.97 -7.80
N PHE A 226 6.35 -16.93 -6.66
CA PHE A 226 7.81 -16.84 -6.59
C PHE A 226 8.36 -18.03 -5.82
N ARG A 227 9.67 -18.24 -5.88
CA ARG A 227 10.37 -19.21 -5.04
C ARG A 227 11.58 -18.55 -4.39
N ILE A 228 11.72 -18.85 -3.10
CA ILE A 228 12.90 -18.48 -2.33
C ILE A 228 13.99 -19.50 -2.61
N TYR A 229 15.20 -19.02 -2.89
CA TYR A 229 16.41 -19.83 -3.00
C TYR A 229 17.38 -19.53 -1.86
N ALA A 230 18.14 -20.54 -1.47
CA ALA A 230 19.01 -20.51 -0.31
C ALA A 230 20.37 -21.15 -0.61
N ASP A 231 21.35 -20.83 0.21
CA ASP A 231 22.65 -21.48 0.19
C ASP A 231 22.52 -22.99 0.46
N PRO A 232 23.06 -23.87 -0.39
CA PRO A 232 22.87 -25.32 -0.28
C PRO A 232 23.49 -25.95 0.97
N ALA A 233 24.46 -25.29 1.60
CA ALA A 233 25.14 -25.84 2.78
C ALA A 233 24.44 -25.45 4.09
N THR A 234 23.79 -24.28 4.13
CA THR A 234 23.21 -23.71 5.34
C THR A 234 21.69 -23.65 5.32
N ASN A 235 21.05 -23.78 4.15
CA ASN A 235 19.64 -23.45 3.91
C ASN A 235 19.28 -22.01 4.38
N GLY A 236 20.26 -21.12 4.38
CA GLY A 236 20.14 -19.74 4.81
C GLY A 236 20.16 -18.75 3.64
N PRO A 237 19.95 -17.45 3.93
CA PRO A 237 20.00 -16.41 2.92
C PRO A 237 21.33 -16.38 2.15
N ALA A 238 21.25 -16.16 0.84
CA ALA A 238 22.38 -15.98 -0.05
C ALA A 238 22.02 -14.98 -1.14
N GLU A 239 23.04 -14.30 -1.68
CA GLU A 239 22.90 -13.57 -2.94
C GLU A 239 22.65 -14.55 -4.08
N TYR A 240 22.10 -14.05 -5.19
CA TYR A 240 21.82 -14.87 -6.36
C TYR A 240 23.05 -15.71 -6.79
N SER A 241 22.83 -16.97 -6.98
CA SER A 241 23.80 -17.91 -7.55
C SER A 241 23.08 -19.07 -8.23
N GLU A 242 23.60 -19.53 -9.38
CA GLU A 242 23.12 -20.75 -10.03
C GLU A 242 23.26 -22.02 -9.15
N ARG A 243 24.09 -21.97 -8.10
CA ARG A 243 24.27 -23.07 -7.16
C ARG A 243 23.27 -23.08 -6.02
N ASN A 244 22.51 -21.99 -5.84
CA ASN A 244 21.48 -21.95 -4.81
C ASN A 244 20.38 -22.96 -5.12
N VAL A 245 19.79 -23.49 -4.06
CA VAL A 245 18.73 -24.50 -4.11
C VAL A 245 17.44 -23.92 -3.54
N PRO A 246 16.26 -24.50 -3.85
CA PRO A 246 15.03 -24.10 -3.19
C PRO A 246 15.17 -24.08 -1.67
N TYR A 247 14.67 -23.03 -1.04
CA TYR A 247 14.66 -22.88 0.42
C TYR A 247 13.69 -23.87 1.06
N HIS A 248 14.11 -24.56 2.11
CA HIS A 248 13.27 -25.44 2.90
C HIS A 248 12.80 -24.74 4.18
N PRO A 249 11.58 -24.15 4.20
CA PRO A 249 11.06 -23.41 5.35
C PRO A 249 10.74 -24.34 6.52
N LYS A 250 10.80 -23.80 7.74
CA LYS A 250 10.38 -24.52 8.95
C LYS A 250 8.88 -24.76 9.01
N HIS A 251 8.12 -23.89 8.34
CA HIS A 251 6.67 -23.95 8.26
C HIS A 251 6.19 -23.32 6.96
N TRP A 252 5.13 -23.86 6.38
CA TRP A 252 4.39 -23.31 5.24
C TRP A 252 2.90 -23.46 5.47
N ALA A 253 2.10 -22.63 4.82
CA ALA A 253 0.66 -22.64 4.95
C ALA A 253 0.04 -23.84 4.22
N PRO A 254 -0.71 -24.71 4.89
CA PRO A 254 -1.51 -25.72 4.20
C PRO A 254 -2.59 -25.03 3.36
N VAL A 255 -2.77 -25.47 2.11
CA VAL A 255 -3.75 -24.88 1.18
C VAL A 255 -5.07 -25.66 1.23
N SER A 256 -6.19 -24.98 1.49
CA SER A 256 -7.50 -25.60 1.67
C SER A 256 -8.31 -25.67 0.38
N MET A 257 -8.84 -26.88 0.07
CA MET A 257 -9.83 -27.10 -0.98
C MET A 257 -11.27 -27.13 -0.46
N GLN A 258 -11.48 -26.96 0.85
CA GLN A 258 -12.79 -27.18 1.48
C GLN A 258 -13.78 -26.01 1.30
N GLY A 259 -13.27 -24.84 0.85
CA GLY A 259 -14.11 -23.64 0.70
C GLY A 259 -14.47 -22.97 2.02
N TYR A 260 -15.43 -22.07 1.94
CA TYR A 260 -15.93 -21.26 3.06
C TYR A 260 -17.40 -20.89 2.80
N LYS A 261 -18.09 -20.49 3.85
CA LYS A 261 -19.46 -19.99 3.79
C LYS A 261 -19.62 -18.71 4.62
N ASP A 262 -20.74 -18.06 4.47
CA ASP A 262 -21.10 -16.87 5.25
C ASP A 262 -21.05 -17.15 6.75
N GLY A 263 -20.35 -16.28 7.48
CA GLY A 263 -20.12 -16.41 8.93
C GLY A 263 -18.93 -17.27 9.34
N ASP A 264 -18.23 -17.95 8.42
CA ASP A 264 -17.01 -18.69 8.77
C ASP A 264 -15.91 -17.74 9.21
N PHE A 265 -15.10 -18.18 10.18
CA PHE A 265 -13.94 -17.44 10.63
C PHE A 265 -12.94 -17.21 9.50
N ALA A 266 -12.41 -15.99 9.44
CA ALA A 266 -11.29 -15.64 8.58
C ALA A 266 -10.31 -14.74 9.30
N MET A 267 -9.00 -14.98 9.15
CA MET A 267 -7.96 -14.05 9.57
C MET A 267 -7.04 -13.71 8.42
N THR A 268 -6.57 -12.46 8.39
CA THR A 268 -5.56 -11.99 7.45
C THR A 268 -4.29 -11.67 8.24
N MET A 269 -3.16 -12.19 7.78
CA MET A 269 -1.87 -11.95 8.41
C MET A 269 -0.90 -11.38 7.38
N GLY A 270 -0.34 -10.21 7.65
CA GLY A 270 0.53 -9.53 6.69
C GLY A 270 1.19 -8.27 7.21
N TYR A 271 1.69 -7.47 6.30
CA TYR A 271 2.47 -6.26 6.59
C TYR A 271 1.71 -5.00 6.14
N PRO A 272 0.66 -4.57 6.87
CA PRO A 272 -0.06 -3.34 6.55
C PRO A 272 0.88 -2.13 6.64
N GLY A 273 0.76 -1.22 5.67
CA GLY A 273 1.69 -0.12 5.46
C GLY A 273 1.60 0.94 6.54
N SER A 274 0.56 1.75 6.51
CA SER A 274 0.32 2.81 7.49
C SER A 274 -1.15 3.12 7.67
N THR A 275 -1.54 3.39 8.91
CA THR A 275 -2.84 3.96 9.28
C THR A 275 -2.62 5.14 10.23
N GLU A 276 -3.64 5.98 10.41
CA GLU A 276 -3.61 7.16 11.28
C GLU A 276 -4.89 7.24 12.12
N ARG A 277 -5.23 6.15 12.81
CA ARG A 277 -6.48 6.01 13.56
C ARG A 277 -6.50 6.75 14.88
N TYR A 278 -5.31 7.05 15.41
CA TYR A 278 -5.17 7.89 16.61
C TYR A 278 -5.24 9.39 16.31
N LEU A 279 -5.16 9.78 15.03
CA LEU A 279 -5.18 11.17 14.59
C LEU A 279 -6.41 11.92 15.12
N SER A 280 -6.21 13.16 15.59
CA SER A 280 -7.26 14.04 16.09
C SER A 280 -8.25 14.49 15.02
N SER A 281 -9.37 15.05 15.43
CA SER A 281 -10.34 15.70 14.53
C SER A 281 -9.69 16.80 13.68
N TYR A 282 -8.71 17.50 14.22
CA TYR A 282 -7.94 18.54 13.52
C TYR A 282 -7.06 17.95 12.43
N GLY A 283 -6.41 16.81 12.69
CA GLY A 283 -5.60 16.07 11.71
C GLY A 283 -6.45 15.53 10.57
N ILE A 284 -7.63 14.94 10.86
CA ILE A 284 -8.57 14.51 9.83
C ILE A 284 -9.07 15.69 8.99
N HIS A 285 -9.32 16.86 9.60
CA HIS A 285 -9.66 18.08 8.87
C HIS A 285 -8.55 18.50 7.90
N LEU A 286 -7.31 18.56 8.37
CA LEU A 286 -6.15 18.87 7.52
C LEU A 286 -6.00 17.88 6.38
N MET A 287 -6.12 16.57 6.63
CA MET A 287 -6.08 15.52 5.62
C MET A 287 -7.17 15.74 4.56
N ARG A 288 -8.42 15.98 4.99
CA ARG A 288 -9.58 16.17 4.12
C ARG A 288 -9.39 17.35 3.17
N TYR A 289 -8.96 18.53 3.71
CA TYR A 289 -9.00 19.80 2.99
C TYR A 289 -7.64 20.22 2.41
N ALA A 290 -6.54 19.90 3.07
CA ALA A 290 -5.21 20.34 2.65
C ALA A 290 -4.37 19.24 1.97
N GLN A 291 -4.78 17.97 2.06
CA GLN A 291 -4.09 16.87 1.38
C GLN A 291 -4.96 16.23 0.30
N ASN A 292 -6.09 15.62 0.66
CA ASN A 292 -6.91 14.84 -0.27
C ASN A 292 -7.60 15.69 -1.32
N ALA A 293 -8.19 16.83 -0.95
CA ALA A 293 -8.91 17.69 -1.88
C ALA A 293 -8.00 18.23 -3.00
N PRO A 294 -6.86 18.88 -2.71
CA PRO A 294 -5.96 19.37 -3.75
C PRO A 294 -5.33 18.21 -4.55
N ARG A 295 -4.98 17.08 -3.93
CA ARG A 295 -4.50 15.90 -4.65
C ARG A 295 -5.51 15.40 -5.66
N ALA A 296 -6.76 15.21 -5.26
CA ALA A 296 -7.83 14.74 -6.13
C ALA A 296 -8.04 15.70 -7.31
N GLN A 297 -8.02 17.00 -7.06
CA GLN A 297 -8.18 18.02 -8.08
C GLN A 297 -7.05 18.00 -9.11
N VAL A 298 -5.79 18.08 -8.68
CA VAL A 298 -4.63 18.13 -9.59
C VAL A 298 -4.51 16.84 -10.41
N ARG A 299 -4.70 15.68 -9.76
CA ARG A 299 -4.66 14.38 -10.45
C ARG A 299 -5.82 14.22 -11.44
N GLY A 300 -7.01 14.72 -11.12
CA GLY A 300 -8.15 14.70 -12.03
C GLY A 300 -7.84 15.41 -13.35
N VAL A 301 -7.30 16.62 -13.29
CA VAL A 301 -6.90 17.40 -14.47
C VAL A 301 -5.83 16.66 -15.29
N LYS A 302 -4.82 16.11 -14.63
CA LYS A 302 -3.76 15.35 -15.30
C LYS A 302 -4.29 14.09 -15.99
N GLN A 303 -5.13 13.33 -15.32
CA GLN A 303 -5.66 12.06 -15.81
C GLN A 303 -6.59 12.24 -17.02
N GLU A 304 -7.34 13.34 -17.10
CA GLU A 304 -8.16 13.65 -18.26
C GLU A 304 -7.32 13.75 -19.53
N VAL A 305 -6.18 14.44 -19.47
CA VAL A 305 -5.23 14.50 -20.59
C VAL A 305 -4.63 13.14 -20.89
N MET A 306 -4.12 12.42 -19.87
CA MET A 306 -3.54 11.10 -20.06
C MET A 306 -4.52 10.13 -20.72
N TRP A 307 -5.73 10.05 -20.20
CA TRP A 307 -6.77 9.14 -20.72
C TRP A 307 -7.09 9.44 -22.18
N ARG A 308 -7.25 10.70 -22.55
CA ARG A 308 -7.56 11.10 -23.91
C ARG A 308 -6.47 10.68 -24.90
N HIS A 309 -5.19 10.89 -24.58
CA HIS A 309 -4.08 10.44 -25.43
C HIS A 309 -3.97 8.91 -25.47
N MET A 310 -4.09 8.24 -24.33
CA MET A 310 -4.00 6.77 -24.23
C MET A 310 -5.10 6.04 -25.00
N THR A 311 -6.29 6.62 -25.12
CA THR A 311 -7.40 6.03 -25.90
C THR A 311 -7.28 6.25 -27.40
N GLN A 312 -6.45 7.20 -27.83
CA GLN A 312 -6.24 7.53 -29.26
C GLN A 312 -5.03 6.81 -29.86
N ASP A 313 -4.03 6.43 -29.02
CA ASP A 313 -2.78 5.83 -29.47
C ASP A 313 -2.34 4.70 -28.53
N GLU A 314 -2.23 3.48 -29.09
CA GLU A 314 -1.82 2.29 -28.34
C GLU A 314 -0.37 2.38 -27.83
N ALA A 315 0.54 2.99 -28.60
CA ALA A 315 1.93 3.15 -28.16
C ALA A 315 2.02 4.13 -26.98
N VAL A 316 1.21 5.17 -26.95
CA VAL A 316 1.07 6.06 -25.79
C VAL A 316 0.47 5.32 -24.60
N ARG A 317 -0.56 4.52 -24.83
CA ARG A 317 -1.19 3.71 -23.79
C ARG A 317 -0.17 2.80 -23.09
N ILE A 318 0.66 2.08 -23.84
CA ILE A 318 1.68 1.19 -23.31
C ILE A 318 2.69 1.95 -22.42
N LYS A 319 3.10 3.16 -22.81
CA LYS A 319 4.04 3.99 -22.05
C LYS A 319 3.45 4.55 -20.75
N TYR A 320 2.14 4.81 -20.71
CA TYR A 320 1.49 5.53 -19.63
C TYR A 320 0.55 4.69 -18.75
N ASP A 321 0.26 3.46 -19.11
CA ASP A 321 -0.66 2.57 -18.39
C ASP A 321 -0.34 2.45 -16.88
N SER A 322 0.93 2.18 -16.55
CA SER A 322 1.38 2.12 -15.15
C SER A 322 1.32 3.48 -14.44
N LYS A 323 1.73 4.55 -15.12
CA LYS A 323 1.70 5.92 -14.58
C LYS A 323 0.26 6.39 -14.32
N TYR A 324 -0.64 6.05 -15.25
CA TYR A 324 -2.07 6.34 -15.12
C TYR A 324 -2.68 5.56 -13.96
N ALA A 325 -2.44 4.25 -13.89
CA ALA A 325 -2.94 3.39 -12.83
C ALA A 325 -2.50 3.88 -11.44
N GLN A 326 -1.21 4.21 -11.27
CA GLN A 326 -0.71 4.77 -10.01
C GLN A 326 -1.40 6.10 -9.67
N SER A 327 -1.53 7.00 -10.65
CA SER A 327 -2.21 8.28 -10.43
C SER A 327 -3.68 8.09 -10.06
N SER A 328 -4.39 7.20 -10.77
CA SER A 328 -5.79 6.86 -10.58
C SER A 328 -6.06 6.26 -9.21
N ASN A 329 -5.19 5.35 -8.75
CA ASN A 329 -5.33 4.72 -7.43
C ASN A 329 -5.33 5.77 -6.30
N TYR A 330 -4.34 6.68 -6.28
CA TYR A 330 -4.30 7.76 -5.28
C TYR A 330 -5.43 8.78 -5.44
N TRP A 331 -5.87 9.03 -6.66
CA TRP A 331 -7.01 9.90 -6.95
C TRP A 331 -8.30 9.33 -6.37
N LYS A 332 -8.60 8.07 -6.66
CA LYS A 332 -9.76 7.34 -6.13
C LYS A 332 -9.71 7.23 -4.61
N ASN A 333 -8.54 6.90 -4.05
CA ASN A 333 -8.34 6.86 -2.61
C ASN A 333 -8.69 8.20 -1.96
N SER A 334 -8.18 9.33 -2.50
CA SER A 334 -8.47 10.66 -1.96
C SER A 334 -9.96 11.04 -2.07
N LEU A 335 -10.61 10.72 -3.20
CA LEU A 335 -12.05 10.96 -3.38
C LEU A 335 -12.90 10.12 -2.46
N GLY A 336 -12.62 8.81 -2.39
CA GLY A 336 -13.38 7.87 -1.58
C GLY A 336 -13.21 8.13 -0.08
N MET A 337 -11.99 8.37 0.38
CA MET A 337 -11.71 8.74 1.76
C MET A 337 -12.47 10.03 2.14
N ASN A 338 -12.42 11.06 1.30
CA ASN A 338 -13.17 12.31 1.55
C ASN A 338 -14.67 12.06 1.61
N LYS A 339 -15.22 11.23 0.72
CA LYS A 339 -16.64 10.85 0.75
C LYS A 339 -16.99 10.13 2.06
N CYS A 340 -16.15 9.19 2.50
CA CYS A 340 -16.35 8.49 3.78
C CYS A 340 -16.25 9.45 4.97
N ILE A 341 -15.25 10.35 5.00
CA ILE A 341 -15.12 11.37 6.05
C ILE A 341 -16.42 12.17 6.19
N ASP A 342 -16.98 12.63 5.07
CA ASP A 342 -18.18 13.44 5.03
C ASP A 342 -19.45 12.64 5.38
N SER A 343 -19.65 11.46 4.78
CA SER A 343 -20.87 10.64 4.96
C SER A 343 -20.98 10.00 6.35
N ILE A 344 -19.87 9.55 6.92
CA ILE A 344 -19.80 8.97 8.27
C ILE A 344 -19.77 10.08 9.32
N GLY A 345 -19.31 11.27 8.95
CA GLY A 345 -19.10 12.41 9.88
C GLY A 345 -17.91 12.18 10.81
N ILE A 346 -16.80 11.63 10.30
CA ILE A 346 -15.63 11.19 11.08
C ILE A 346 -15.07 12.34 11.92
N ILE A 347 -14.93 13.54 11.33
CA ILE A 347 -14.40 14.71 12.05
C ILE A 347 -15.24 14.99 13.31
N ARG A 348 -16.57 14.95 13.20
CA ARG A 348 -17.46 15.18 14.34
C ARG A 348 -17.32 14.07 15.39
N GLN A 349 -17.29 12.81 14.99
CA GLN A 349 -17.15 11.68 15.91
C GLN A 349 -15.84 11.74 16.68
N LYS A 350 -14.72 12.11 16.02
CA LYS A 350 -13.43 12.36 16.67
C LYS A 350 -13.51 13.53 17.65
N ALA A 351 -14.12 14.65 17.27
CA ALA A 351 -14.29 15.81 18.14
C ALA A 351 -15.14 15.48 19.39
N ASP A 352 -16.23 14.73 19.22
CA ASP A 352 -17.06 14.27 20.34
C ASP A 352 -16.26 13.34 21.28
N TYR A 353 -15.37 12.51 20.73
CA TYR A 353 -14.48 11.67 21.53
C TYR A 353 -13.41 12.49 22.29
N GLU A 354 -12.87 13.52 21.68
CA GLU A 354 -11.90 14.45 22.31
C GLU A 354 -12.51 15.21 23.51
N LEU A 355 -13.81 15.48 23.50
CA LEU A 355 -14.50 16.03 24.68
C LEU A 355 -14.46 15.04 25.87
N ARG A 356 -14.55 13.74 25.61
CA ARG A 356 -14.41 12.72 26.67
C ARG A 356 -12.97 12.65 27.20
N ILE A 357 -11.98 12.80 26.34
CA ILE A 357 -10.56 12.87 26.72
C ILE A 357 -10.30 14.09 27.61
N ARG A 358 -10.82 15.27 27.23
CA ARG A 358 -10.73 16.50 28.07
C ARG A 358 -11.34 16.27 29.46
N ALA A 359 -12.55 15.73 29.52
CA ALA A 359 -13.22 15.45 30.80
C ALA A 359 -12.41 14.43 31.66
N TYR A 360 -11.79 13.43 31.05
CA TYR A 360 -10.90 12.49 31.74
C TYR A 360 -9.66 13.19 32.29
N GLN A 361 -8.99 14.04 31.51
CA GLN A 361 -7.84 14.84 31.99
C GLN A 361 -8.23 15.75 33.18
N ASP A 362 -9.35 16.45 33.07
CA ASP A 362 -9.85 17.36 34.13
C ASP A 362 -10.13 16.61 35.44
N SER A 363 -10.66 15.36 35.31
CA SER A 363 -11.00 14.56 36.49
C SER A 363 -9.80 13.85 37.14
N THR A 364 -8.81 13.44 36.35
CA THR A 364 -7.66 12.63 36.81
C THR A 364 -6.36 13.40 36.97
N GLY A 365 -6.24 14.54 36.29
CA GLY A 365 -4.98 15.29 36.18
C GLY A 365 -3.95 14.64 35.25
N TYR A 366 -4.27 13.51 34.59
CA TYR A 366 -3.31 12.79 33.77
C TYR A 366 -2.93 13.58 32.51
N LEU A 367 -1.63 13.88 32.36
CA LEU A 367 -1.06 14.73 31.30
C LEU A 367 -1.71 16.13 31.23
N LEU A 368 -2.38 16.59 32.29
CA LEU A 368 -2.93 17.94 32.37
C LEU A 368 -1.80 18.99 32.21
N GLY A 369 -1.98 19.93 31.28
CA GLY A 369 -0.97 20.95 30.90
C GLY A 369 0.12 20.44 29.94
N LYS A 370 0.17 19.15 29.62
CA LYS A 370 1.00 18.61 28.52
C LYS A 370 0.20 18.49 27.23
N LEU A 371 -0.92 17.74 27.23
CA LEU A 371 -1.89 17.78 26.14
C LEU A 371 -2.69 19.07 26.23
N ASP A 372 -2.58 19.91 25.19
CA ASP A 372 -3.23 21.20 25.07
C ASP A 372 -3.97 21.29 23.73
N PHE A 373 -5.26 21.04 23.76
CA PHE A 373 -6.09 21.03 22.56
C PHE A 373 -6.21 22.41 21.89
N ASP A 374 -6.14 23.50 22.64
CA ASP A 374 -6.24 24.83 22.05
C ASP A 374 -4.96 25.19 21.30
N ARG A 375 -3.82 24.74 21.81
CA ARG A 375 -2.52 24.83 21.14
C ARG A 375 -2.50 23.93 19.91
N LEU A 376 -2.98 22.69 20.00
CA LEU A 376 -3.09 21.75 18.89
C LEU A 376 -3.94 22.34 17.76
N ALA A 377 -5.13 22.85 18.09
CA ALA A 377 -6.02 23.50 17.12
C ALA A 377 -5.34 24.69 16.40
N LYS A 378 -4.59 25.52 17.15
CA LYS A 378 -3.86 26.67 16.59
C LYS A 378 -2.77 26.19 15.60
N TRP A 379 -2.00 25.16 15.94
CA TRP A 379 -0.94 24.63 15.08
C TRP A 379 -1.50 23.98 13.81
N TYR A 380 -2.57 23.20 13.91
CA TYR A 380 -3.23 22.65 12.74
C TYR A 380 -3.81 23.74 11.82
N LYS A 381 -4.39 24.81 12.39
CA LYS A 381 -4.87 25.94 11.60
C LYS A 381 -3.74 26.67 10.85
N GLU A 382 -2.58 26.82 11.48
CA GLU A 382 -1.38 27.37 10.82
C GLU A 382 -0.84 26.40 9.76
N ALA A 383 -0.79 25.10 10.06
CA ALA A 383 -0.30 24.09 9.15
C ALA A 383 -1.20 23.90 7.91
N GLU A 384 -2.50 24.19 7.97
CA GLU A 384 -3.46 23.94 6.91
C GLU A 384 -3.08 24.64 5.60
N SER A 385 -2.80 25.93 5.62
CA SER A 385 -2.40 26.67 4.43
C SER A 385 -1.04 26.24 3.87
N LEU A 386 -0.10 25.95 4.75
CA LEU A 386 1.23 25.45 4.38
C LEU A 386 1.15 24.06 3.76
N GLN A 387 0.34 23.18 4.35
CA GLN A 387 0.13 21.80 3.84
C GLN A 387 -0.62 21.83 2.50
N TYR A 388 -1.62 22.71 2.34
CA TYR A 388 -2.31 22.90 1.06
C TYR A 388 -1.32 23.33 -0.04
N ALA A 389 -0.51 24.35 0.22
CA ALA A 389 0.50 24.84 -0.72
C ALA A 389 1.53 23.75 -1.05
N TYR A 390 1.97 22.97 -0.06
CA TYR A 390 2.88 21.84 -0.25
C TYR A 390 2.24 20.76 -1.12
N THR A 391 0.99 20.39 -0.88
CA THR A 391 0.28 19.38 -1.67
C THR A 391 0.08 19.84 -3.11
N MET A 392 -0.34 21.09 -3.32
CA MET A 392 -0.46 21.69 -4.66
C MET A 392 0.86 21.66 -5.41
N TRP A 393 1.95 22.04 -4.76
CA TRP A 393 3.29 22.00 -5.36
C TRP A 393 3.70 20.57 -5.71
N ARG A 394 3.58 19.64 -4.78
CA ARG A 394 3.96 18.24 -4.96
C ARG A 394 3.20 17.58 -6.11
N GLU A 395 1.88 17.75 -6.16
CA GLU A 395 1.03 17.14 -7.18
C GLU A 395 1.16 17.81 -8.56
N THR A 396 1.57 19.09 -8.61
CA THR A 396 1.80 19.81 -9.86
C THR A 396 3.18 19.56 -10.43
N PHE A 397 4.23 19.57 -9.59
CA PHE A 397 5.64 19.59 -10.04
C PHE A 397 6.40 18.30 -9.69
N GLY A 398 5.94 17.50 -8.74
CA GLY A 398 6.63 16.31 -8.26
C GLY A 398 6.55 15.14 -9.23
N GLY A 399 7.46 15.05 -10.22
CA GLY A 399 7.53 13.91 -11.15
C GLY A 399 6.35 13.79 -12.12
N THR A 400 5.69 14.90 -12.44
CA THR A 400 4.45 14.90 -13.22
C THR A 400 4.65 14.90 -14.74
N ASN A 401 5.77 15.43 -15.21
CA ASN A 401 6.20 15.45 -16.59
C ASN A 401 7.73 15.41 -16.69
N GLU A 402 8.24 15.04 -17.86
CA GLU A 402 9.68 14.81 -18.06
C GLU A 402 10.50 16.10 -17.90
N LEU A 403 10.03 17.21 -18.47
CA LEU A 403 10.73 18.49 -18.40
C LEU A 403 10.90 18.94 -16.94
N THR A 404 9.82 18.91 -16.15
CA THR A 404 9.87 19.30 -14.74
C THR A 404 10.81 18.39 -13.94
N SER A 405 10.73 17.08 -14.18
CA SER A 405 11.60 16.09 -13.51
C SER A 405 13.08 16.36 -13.80
N ARG A 406 13.45 16.60 -15.06
CA ARG A 406 14.82 16.94 -15.45
C ARG A 406 15.27 18.28 -14.89
N ALA A 407 14.41 19.31 -14.97
CA ALA A 407 14.73 20.65 -14.49
C ALA A 407 14.96 20.67 -12.97
N MET A 408 14.17 19.93 -12.20
CA MET A 408 14.37 19.81 -10.74
C MET A 408 15.63 19.02 -10.40
N ARG A 409 15.95 17.95 -11.11
CA ARG A 409 17.19 17.17 -10.90
C ARG A 409 18.46 18.00 -11.08
N LEU A 410 18.46 19.02 -11.95
CA LEU A 410 19.59 19.95 -12.08
C LEU A 410 19.91 20.71 -10.79
N ASN A 411 18.91 20.94 -9.93
CA ASN A 411 19.04 21.76 -8.73
C ASN A 411 19.35 21.00 -7.43
N GLY A 412 19.42 19.68 -7.44
CA GLY A 412 19.67 18.98 -6.18
C GLY A 412 19.86 17.48 -6.22
N GLY A 413 19.81 16.82 -7.36
CA GLY A 413 19.82 15.36 -7.39
C GLY A 413 20.56 14.74 -8.57
N MET A 414 21.24 15.53 -9.39
CA MET A 414 21.87 15.02 -10.59
C MET A 414 23.37 14.86 -10.40
N GLU A 415 23.93 13.75 -10.91
CA GLU A 415 25.35 13.53 -10.93
C GLU A 415 26.05 14.59 -11.79
N VAL A 416 27.05 15.26 -11.20
CA VAL A 416 27.87 16.25 -11.85
C VAL A 416 29.18 15.59 -12.30
N PHE A 417 29.41 15.57 -13.61
CA PHE A 417 30.62 15.02 -14.22
C PHE A 417 31.68 16.08 -14.37
N GLY A 418 32.95 15.65 -14.42
CA GLY A 418 34.10 16.49 -14.61
C GLY A 418 34.87 16.79 -13.33
N PRO A 419 36.03 17.53 -13.42
CA PRO A 419 36.90 17.80 -12.29
C PRO A 419 36.19 18.64 -11.21
N LYS A 420 36.24 18.19 -9.95
CA LYS A 420 35.61 18.89 -8.82
C LYS A 420 36.20 20.26 -8.55
N ASP A 421 37.47 20.44 -8.86
CA ASP A 421 38.27 21.66 -8.68
C ASP A 421 38.15 22.66 -9.86
N ASN A 422 37.52 22.26 -10.97
CA ASN A 422 37.31 23.11 -12.13
C ASN A 422 35.81 23.22 -12.54
N PRO A 423 35.03 24.13 -11.94
CA PRO A 423 33.62 24.33 -12.26
C PRO A 423 33.33 24.64 -13.74
N LYS A 424 34.33 25.14 -14.49
CA LYS A 424 34.15 25.42 -15.93
C LYS A 424 34.09 24.16 -16.78
N GLN A 425 34.61 23.05 -16.28
CA GLN A 425 34.55 21.74 -16.94
C GLN A 425 33.49 20.80 -16.37
N GLN A 426 32.76 21.27 -15.36
CA GLN A 426 31.67 20.52 -14.80
C GLN A 426 30.45 20.60 -15.71
N TYR A 427 29.81 19.45 -15.94
CA TYR A 427 28.61 19.31 -16.74
C TYR A 427 27.64 18.26 -16.18
N VAL A 428 26.40 18.33 -16.58
CA VAL A 428 25.39 17.27 -16.42
C VAL A 428 25.05 16.70 -17.79
N ARG A 429 24.50 15.48 -17.82
CA ARG A 429 24.01 14.83 -19.02
C ARG A 429 22.75 14.04 -18.70
N PHE A 430 21.71 14.24 -19.47
CA PHE A 430 20.51 13.42 -19.42
C PHE A 430 20.64 12.25 -20.41
N ASP A 431 20.31 11.05 -19.97
CA ASP A 431 20.24 9.90 -20.84
C ASP A 431 18.96 9.97 -21.69
N ASP A 432 18.97 9.25 -22.81
CA ASP A 432 17.80 9.14 -23.66
C ASP A 432 16.81 8.15 -23.05
N ASN A 433 15.66 8.64 -22.64
CA ASN A 433 14.54 7.86 -22.11
C ASN A 433 13.25 8.10 -22.92
N SER A 434 13.39 8.53 -24.18
CA SER A 434 12.24 8.84 -25.06
C SER A 434 11.29 7.66 -25.29
N SER A 435 11.77 6.43 -25.07
CA SER A 435 10.93 5.23 -25.10
C SER A 435 9.90 5.15 -23.95
N GLN A 436 10.11 5.93 -22.86
CA GLN A 436 9.31 5.83 -21.65
C GLN A 436 8.22 6.91 -21.52
N TRP A 437 8.15 7.86 -22.46
CA TRP A 437 7.21 8.97 -22.42
C TRP A 437 6.81 9.42 -23.83
N ASP A 438 5.72 10.18 -23.92
CA ASP A 438 5.21 10.77 -25.16
C ASP A 438 5.29 12.29 -25.09
N ALA A 439 5.82 12.93 -26.14
CA ALA A 439 6.12 14.35 -26.11
C ALA A 439 4.86 15.23 -26.18
N ASP A 440 3.83 14.79 -26.88
CA ASP A 440 2.60 15.57 -27.03
C ASP A 440 1.77 15.51 -25.75
N LEU A 441 1.60 14.31 -25.20
CA LEU A 441 0.95 14.12 -23.91
C LEU A 441 1.68 14.88 -22.79
N ASP A 442 2.98 14.75 -22.72
CA ASP A 442 3.79 15.31 -21.62
C ASP A 442 3.77 16.85 -21.58
N ARG A 443 3.83 17.48 -22.78
CA ARG A 443 3.68 18.94 -22.94
C ARG A 443 2.29 19.43 -22.52
N GLU A 444 1.26 18.71 -22.93
CA GLU A 444 -0.11 19.09 -22.57
C GLU A 444 -0.36 18.91 -21.07
N VAL A 445 0.13 17.82 -20.47
CA VAL A 445 0.09 17.65 -19.00
C VAL A 445 0.75 18.82 -18.30
N MET A 446 1.95 19.23 -18.74
CA MET A 446 2.62 20.40 -18.17
C MET A 446 1.74 21.66 -18.27
N ALA A 447 1.18 21.94 -19.43
CA ALA A 447 0.36 23.14 -19.67
C ALA A 447 -0.89 23.19 -18.79
N VAL A 448 -1.65 22.08 -18.70
CA VAL A 448 -2.87 22.04 -17.87
C VAL A 448 -2.56 22.10 -16.38
N LEU A 449 -1.46 21.50 -15.93
CA LEU A 449 -1.03 21.56 -14.53
C LEU A 449 -0.57 22.97 -14.15
N LEU A 450 0.16 23.68 -15.01
CA LEU A 450 0.55 25.07 -14.76
C LEU A 450 -0.68 26.00 -14.68
N ARG A 451 -1.67 25.79 -15.56
CA ARG A 451 -2.94 26.53 -15.49
C ARG A 451 -3.65 26.26 -14.18
N ASN A 452 -3.83 24.98 -13.83
CA ASN A 452 -4.51 24.59 -12.59
C ASN A 452 -3.82 25.17 -11.36
N TYR A 453 -2.48 25.16 -11.30
CA TYR A 453 -1.72 25.75 -10.21
C TYR A 453 -1.99 27.26 -10.06
N ALA A 454 -1.99 28.00 -11.18
CA ALA A 454 -2.25 29.44 -11.18
C ALA A 454 -3.69 29.80 -10.74
N GLU A 455 -4.67 28.97 -11.10
CA GLU A 455 -6.08 29.17 -10.73
C GLU A 455 -6.34 28.95 -9.23
N HIS A 456 -5.47 28.20 -8.54
CA HIS A 456 -5.65 27.79 -7.14
C HIS A 456 -4.56 28.33 -6.20
N THR A 457 -3.66 29.17 -6.71
CA THR A 457 -2.59 29.82 -5.95
C THR A 457 -2.79 31.33 -6.00
N PRO A 458 -2.74 32.05 -4.86
CA PRO A 458 -2.78 33.51 -4.85
C PRO A 458 -1.77 34.12 -5.81
N ALA A 459 -2.16 35.17 -6.53
CA ALA A 459 -1.34 35.74 -7.60
C ALA A 459 0.02 36.29 -7.11
N ASP A 460 0.10 36.72 -5.87
CA ASP A 460 1.31 37.21 -5.21
C ASP A 460 2.24 36.10 -4.73
N GLN A 461 1.76 34.85 -4.75
CA GLN A 461 2.53 33.66 -4.40
C GLN A 461 2.98 32.85 -5.64
N LEU A 462 2.59 33.28 -6.84
CA LEU A 462 3.00 32.62 -8.07
C LEU A 462 4.50 32.84 -8.33
N PRO A 463 5.26 31.76 -8.69
CA PRO A 463 6.69 31.87 -8.96
C PRO A 463 7.00 32.70 -10.21
N PRO A 464 8.24 33.24 -10.33
CA PRO A 464 8.60 34.20 -11.37
C PRO A 464 8.35 33.77 -12.81
N PHE A 465 8.38 32.47 -13.11
CA PHE A 465 8.12 31.99 -14.46
C PHE A 465 6.68 32.28 -14.94
N TYR A 466 5.71 32.50 -14.04
CA TYR A 466 4.36 32.94 -14.44
C TYR A 466 4.35 34.34 -15.03
N THR A 467 5.24 35.24 -14.55
CA THR A 467 5.48 36.54 -15.20
C THR A 467 6.05 36.34 -16.60
N THR A 468 6.99 35.41 -16.77
CA THR A 468 7.53 35.06 -18.10
C THR A 468 6.43 34.55 -19.04
N ILE A 469 5.55 33.65 -18.55
CA ILE A 469 4.39 33.13 -19.32
C ILE A 469 3.50 34.30 -19.77
N LYS A 470 3.16 35.20 -18.87
CA LYS A 470 2.31 36.36 -19.16
C LYS A 470 2.93 37.30 -20.20
N GLU A 471 4.21 37.69 -20.01
CA GLU A 471 4.86 38.73 -20.78
C GLU A 471 5.38 38.24 -22.14
N GLN A 472 5.95 37.01 -22.20
CA GLN A 472 6.58 36.50 -23.40
C GLN A 472 5.68 35.56 -24.22
N PHE A 473 4.71 34.92 -23.56
CA PHE A 473 3.82 33.94 -24.20
C PHE A 473 2.34 34.37 -24.20
N GLY A 474 2.04 35.58 -23.71
CA GLY A 474 0.67 36.11 -23.73
C GLY A 474 -0.29 35.38 -22.75
N GLY A 475 0.24 34.71 -21.75
CA GLY A 475 -0.54 33.89 -20.79
C GLY A 475 -0.90 32.49 -21.32
N ASP A 476 -0.35 32.08 -22.46
CA ASP A 476 -0.60 30.78 -23.06
C ASP A 476 0.37 29.72 -22.48
N TYR A 477 -0.16 28.87 -21.61
CA TYR A 477 0.60 27.79 -20.94
C TYR A 477 1.08 26.71 -21.93
N GLN A 478 0.27 26.37 -22.94
CA GLN A 478 0.66 25.38 -23.94
C GLN A 478 1.84 25.89 -24.78
N ARG A 479 1.76 27.12 -25.26
CA ARG A 479 2.82 27.76 -26.00
C ARG A 479 4.13 27.87 -25.21
N TYR A 480 4.04 28.09 -23.90
CA TYR A 480 5.19 28.08 -23.00
C TYR A 480 5.81 26.67 -22.90
N ALA A 481 4.99 25.65 -22.65
CA ALA A 481 5.43 24.26 -22.60
C ALA A 481 6.09 23.85 -23.93
N ASP A 482 5.45 24.11 -25.07
CA ASP A 482 5.98 23.82 -26.41
C ASP A 482 7.37 24.46 -26.62
N TYR A 483 7.51 25.72 -26.22
CA TYR A 483 8.78 26.42 -26.29
C TYR A 483 9.88 25.76 -25.47
N LEU A 484 9.58 25.39 -24.22
CA LEU A 484 10.56 24.76 -23.33
C LEU A 484 11.01 23.40 -23.87
N TYR A 485 10.08 22.55 -24.33
CA TYR A 485 10.42 21.24 -24.90
C TYR A 485 11.25 21.35 -26.17
N ALA A 486 10.98 22.34 -27.01
CA ALA A 486 11.72 22.53 -28.27
C ALA A 486 13.10 23.17 -28.06
N ASN A 487 13.27 24.07 -27.07
CA ASN A 487 14.41 24.97 -27.02
C ASN A 487 15.31 24.78 -25.79
N SER A 488 14.80 24.23 -24.68
CA SER A 488 15.58 24.13 -23.44
C SER A 488 16.69 23.07 -23.53
N VAL A 489 17.84 23.40 -22.94
CA VAL A 489 18.94 22.46 -22.77
C VAL A 489 18.55 21.26 -21.90
N VAL A 490 17.57 21.40 -21.03
CA VAL A 490 17.03 20.36 -20.15
C VAL A 490 16.49 19.17 -20.96
N MET A 491 15.92 19.41 -22.14
CA MET A 491 15.38 18.37 -23.02
C MET A 491 16.39 17.77 -24.00
N GLN A 492 17.68 18.18 -23.94
CA GLN A 492 18.73 17.69 -24.84
C GLN A 492 19.40 16.42 -24.27
N SER A 493 18.88 15.24 -24.60
CA SER A 493 19.48 13.96 -24.22
C SER A 493 20.84 13.72 -24.87
N GLY A 494 21.75 13.00 -24.18
CA GLY A 494 23.09 12.61 -24.65
C GLY A 494 24.11 13.75 -24.73
N LYS A 495 23.72 15.00 -24.52
CA LYS A 495 24.60 16.17 -24.63
C LYS A 495 25.15 16.61 -23.28
N LYS A 496 26.43 17.04 -23.27
CA LYS A 496 27.04 17.67 -22.10
C LYS A 496 26.53 19.09 -21.92
N ILE A 497 25.93 19.38 -20.79
CA ILE A 497 25.39 20.70 -20.44
C ILE A 497 26.33 21.32 -19.40
N PHE A 498 27.18 22.24 -19.82
CA PHE A 498 28.15 22.92 -18.97
C PHE A 498 27.51 24.07 -18.18
N PHE A 499 27.64 24.09 -16.86
CA PHE A 499 27.02 25.08 -15.96
C PHE A 499 27.41 26.54 -16.28
N ASN A 500 28.61 26.78 -16.82
CA ASN A 500 29.08 28.12 -17.21
C ASN A 500 28.67 28.55 -18.60
N ALA A 501 27.98 27.70 -19.40
CA ALA A 501 27.58 28.11 -20.74
C ALA A 501 26.50 29.20 -20.67
N LYS A 502 26.64 30.23 -21.53
CA LYS A 502 25.62 31.31 -21.63
C LYS A 502 24.20 30.76 -21.89
N LYS A 503 24.12 29.69 -22.70
CA LYS A 503 22.87 29.00 -23.01
C LYS A 503 22.23 28.42 -21.76
N TYR A 504 23.01 27.80 -20.87
CA TYR A 504 22.54 27.26 -19.57
C TYR A 504 21.94 28.38 -18.70
N LYS A 505 22.72 29.47 -18.49
CA LYS A 505 22.33 30.60 -17.64
C LYS A 505 21.08 31.35 -18.10
N LYS A 506 20.78 31.34 -19.41
CA LYS A 506 19.65 32.05 -20.02
C LYS A 506 18.52 31.10 -20.44
N ASP A 507 18.66 29.83 -20.16
CA ASP A 507 17.68 28.82 -20.56
C ASP A 507 16.43 28.89 -19.69
N LEU A 508 15.27 29.06 -20.31
CA LEU A 508 13.99 29.20 -19.58
C LEU A 508 13.60 27.94 -18.83
N GLY A 509 13.95 26.73 -19.31
CA GLY A 509 13.69 25.48 -18.58
C GLY A 509 14.57 25.32 -17.35
N VAL A 510 15.82 25.82 -17.41
CA VAL A 510 16.69 25.87 -16.22
C VAL A 510 16.16 26.87 -15.19
N GLN A 511 15.73 28.06 -15.63
CA GLN A 511 15.12 29.06 -14.73
C GLN A 511 13.82 28.54 -14.12
N TYR A 512 12.97 27.89 -14.92
CA TYR A 512 11.76 27.21 -14.45
C TYR A 512 12.07 26.20 -13.32
N GLY A 513 13.08 25.35 -13.51
CA GLY A 513 13.47 24.39 -12.48
C GLY A 513 13.98 25.03 -11.18
N ILE A 514 14.72 26.16 -11.28
CA ILE A 514 15.17 26.95 -10.13
C ILE A 514 13.93 27.55 -9.39
N ASP A 515 13.03 28.17 -10.12
CA ASP A 515 11.83 28.77 -9.56
C ASP A 515 10.98 27.70 -8.85
N VAL A 516 10.75 26.53 -9.49
CA VAL A 516 9.98 25.42 -8.88
C VAL A 516 10.63 24.91 -7.59
N ALA A 517 11.95 24.75 -7.57
CA ALA A 517 12.69 24.31 -6.38
C ALA A 517 12.58 25.31 -5.21
N ASN A 518 12.45 26.60 -5.52
CA ASN A 518 12.42 27.65 -4.50
C ASN A 518 11.01 27.98 -3.99
N ILE A 519 9.92 27.47 -4.60
CA ILE A 519 8.54 27.81 -4.22
C ILE A 519 8.26 27.64 -2.71
N LEU A 520 8.79 26.57 -2.11
CA LEU A 520 8.45 26.16 -0.76
C LEU A 520 9.59 26.24 0.26
N SER A 521 10.75 26.88 -0.07
CA SER A 521 11.94 26.79 0.79
C SER A 521 11.65 27.17 2.27
N ASP A 522 11.02 28.30 2.52
CA ASP A 522 10.72 28.79 3.88
C ASP A 522 9.48 28.11 4.46
N SER A 523 8.47 27.89 3.63
CA SER A 523 7.21 27.23 4.04
C SER A 523 7.41 25.78 4.46
N ALA A 524 8.33 25.06 3.79
CA ALA A 524 8.65 23.67 4.15
C ALA A 524 9.35 23.58 5.51
N VAL A 525 10.27 24.51 5.81
CA VAL A 525 10.92 24.56 7.14
C VAL A 525 9.86 24.76 8.22
N ARG A 526 8.99 25.76 8.04
CA ARG A 526 7.93 26.05 9.03
C ARG A 526 6.93 24.89 9.18
N LEU A 527 6.54 24.25 8.08
CA LEU A 527 5.66 23.08 8.13
C LEU A 527 6.27 21.91 8.92
N ASN A 528 7.59 21.67 8.77
CA ASN A 528 8.29 20.63 9.52
C ASN A 528 8.36 20.95 11.01
N GLU A 529 8.63 22.21 11.40
CA GLU A 529 8.60 22.64 12.81
C GLU A 529 7.22 22.44 13.45
N LEU A 530 6.15 22.74 12.69
CA LEU A 530 4.77 22.51 13.15
C LEU A 530 4.46 21.03 13.28
N ARG A 531 4.93 20.19 12.35
CA ARG A 531 4.73 18.74 12.43
C ARG A 531 5.34 18.17 13.71
N ASP A 532 6.60 18.46 14.03
CA ASP A 532 7.26 18.01 15.26
C ASP A 532 6.41 18.37 16.50
N SER A 533 5.84 19.57 16.52
CA SER A 533 5.01 20.06 17.62
C SER A 533 3.64 19.41 17.67
N ILE A 534 3.03 19.16 16.52
CA ILE A 534 1.75 18.45 16.36
C ILE A 534 1.90 16.99 16.78
N ASP A 535 2.92 16.30 16.29
CA ASP A 535 3.20 14.89 16.57
C ASP A 535 3.38 14.66 18.08
N GLU A 536 4.02 15.60 18.79
CA GLU A 536 4.10 15.53 20.25
C GLU A 536 2.71 15.57 20.91
N GLN A 537 1.81 16.44 20.45
CA GLN A 537 0.46 16.53 21.01
C GLN A 537 -0.42 15.33 20.64
N GLU A 538 -0.32 14.83 19.40
CA GLU A 538 -1.00 13.60 18.98
C GLU A 538 -0.52 12.40 19.80
N ARG A 539 0.77 12.33 20.12
CA ARG A 539 1.32 11.32 21.03
C ARG A 539 0.70 11.44 22.44
N TYR A 540 0.55 12.66 23.00
CA TYR A 540 -0.12 12.83 24.27
C TYR A 540 -1.60 12.48 24.20
N LEU A 541 -2.28 12.83 23.11
CA LEU A 541 -3.68 12.45 22.86
C LEU A 541 -3.84 10.94 22.89
N CYS A 542 -3.00 10.21 22.15
CA CYS A 542 -2.95 8.76 22.16
C CYS A 542 -2.69 8.20 23.58
N ALA A 543 -1.73 8.76 24.31
CA ALA A 543 -1.41 8.32 25.68
C ALA A 543 -2.61 8.47 26.64
N VAL A 544 -3.35 9.60 26.55
CA VAL A 544 -4.55 9.80 27.37
C VAL A 544 -5.66 8.83 26.98
N LYS A 545 -5.86 8.56 25.70
CA LYS A 545 -6.80 7.56 25.20
C LYS A 545 -6.49 6.18 25.77
N LEU A 546 -5.25 5.72 25.61
CA LEU A 546 -4.81 4.41 26.12
C LEU A 546 -5.00 4.29 27.65
N ARG A 547 -4.76 5.35 28.39
CA ARG A 547 -4.95 5.37 29.84
C ARG A 547 -6.42 5.42 30.24
N MET A 548 -7.25 6.16 29.52
CA MET A 548 -8.70 6.24 29.74
C MET A 548 -9.42 4.91 29.50
N GLU A 549 -8.89 4.11 28.58
CA GLU A 549 -9.45 2.82 28.13
C GLU A 549 -8.56 1.64 28.51
N GLU A 550 -7.81 1.72 29.62
CA GLU A 550 -6.82 0.71 30.01
C GLU A 550 -7.39 -0.71 30.23
N ASP A 551 -8.70 -0.81 30.45
CA ASP A 551 -9.42 -2.09 30.60
C ASP A 551 -9.83 -2.70 29.22
N MET A 552 -9.58 -2.01 28.12
CA MET A 552 -9.91 -2.46 26.78
C MET A 552 -8.65 -2.87 26.01
N PRO A 553 -8.73 -3.87 25.11
CA PRO A 553 -7.61 -4.16 24.21
C PRO A 553 -7.40 -3.03 23.21
N HIS A 554 -6.14 -2.68 22.97
CA HIS A 554 -5.72 -1.68 21.99
C HIS A 554 -4.79 -2.27 20.95
N TYR A 555 -4.90 -1.80 19.73
CA TYR A 555 -3.94 -2.05 18.65
C TYR A 555 -3.27 -0.74 18.26
N SER A 556 -2.05 -0.82 17.74
CA SER A 556 -1.34 0.34 17.22
C SER A 556 -1.63 0.54 15.75
N ASP A 557 -1.54 1.78 15.27
CA ASP A 557 -1.53 2.08 13.85
C ASP A 557 -0.52 1.20 13.10
N ALA A 558 -0.85 0.85 11.86
CA ALA A 558 0.01 0.08 10.98
C ALA A 558 1.29 0.88 10.65
N ASN A 559 2.42 0.20 10.58
CA ASN A 559 3.73 0.78 10.34
C ASN A 559 4.66 -0.15 9.56
N PHE A 560 4.08 -0.98 8.70
CA PHE A 560 4.78 -1.98 7.89
C PHE A 560 5.51 -3.05 8.74
N THR A 561 4.89 -3.48 9.84
CA THR A 561 5.28 -4.65 10.64
C THR A 561 4.23 -5.73 10.54
N LEU A 562 4.60 -6.97 10.86
CA LEU A 562 3.67 -8.10 10.80
C LEU A 562 2.48 -7.90 11.75
N ARG A 563 1.27 -8.00 11.21
CA ARG A 563 0.01 -7.84 11.93
C ARG A 563 -0.97 -8.96 11.59
N LEU A 564 -1.91 -9.14 12.48
CA LEU A 564 -3.07 -10.02 12.33
C LEU A 564 -4.34 -9.18 12.43
N SER A 565 -5.24 -9.34 11.47
CA SER A 565 -6.63 -8.93 11.59
C SER A 565 -7.54 -10.15 11.43
N TYR A 566 -8.70 -10.13 12.05
CA TYR A 566 -9.61 -11.26 12.02
C TYR A 566 -11.06 -10.80 11.93
N GLY A 567 -11.90 -11.74 11.52
CA GLY A 567 -13.32 -11.52 11.33
C GLY A 567 -13.97 -12.75 10.76
N GLN A 568 -14.92 -12.53 9.86
CA GLN A 568 -15.72 -13.58 9.23
C GLN A 568 -15.85 -13.33 7.73
N VAL A 569 -16.02 -14.41 6.99
CA VAL A 569 -16.51 -14.35 5.60
C VAL A 569 -17.91 -13.75 5.62
N GLY A 570 -18.14 -12.73 4.80
CA GLY A 570 -19.48 -12.11 4.75
C GLY A 570 -19.53 -10.87 3.88
N GLY A 571 -20.69 -10.61 3.31
CA GLY A 571 -21.00 -9.42 2.55
C GLY A 571 -21.30 -8.20 3.43
N PHE A 572 -21.81 -7.17 2.81
CA PHE A 572 -22.34 -5.96 3.46
C PHE A 572 -23.71 -5.60 2.88
N THR A 573 -24.41 -4.69 3.53
CA THR A 573 -25.69 -4.17 3.03
C THR A 573 -25.56 -2.68 2.82
N LEU A 574 -25.76 -2.23 1.59
CA LEU A 574 -25.76 -0.82 1.21
C LEU A 574 -27.15 -0.44 0.67
N ASP A 575 -27.76 0.59 1.23
CA ASP A 575 -29.12 1.05 0.86
C ASP A 575 -30.16 -0.08 0.84
N GLY A 576 -30.08 -0.97 1.82
CA GLY A 576 -31.00 -2.12 1.98
C GLY A 576 -30.76 -3.27 0.99
N LYS A 577 -29.70 -3.21 0.17
CA LYS A 577 -29.35 -4.25 -0.79
C LYS A 577 -28.12 -5.04 -0.32
N PRO A 578 -28.20 -6.38 -0.21
CA PRO A 578 -27.05 -7.19 0.12
C PRO A 578 -26.07 -7.26 -1.06
N SER A 579 -24.77 -7.17 -0.76
CA SER A 579 -23.70 -7.23 -1.77
C SER A 579 -23.40 -8.63 -2.30
N GLY A 580 -23.87 -9.70 -1.59
CA GLY A 580 -23.28 -11.02 -1.70
C GLY A 580 -21.86 -11.03 -1.10
N TYR A 581 -21.30 -12.22 -0.88
CA TYR A 581 -19.97 -12.36 -0.31
C TYR A 581 -18.98 -13.09 -1.22
N TYR A 582 -19.40 -13.57 -2.39
CA TYR A 582 -18.53 -14.19 -3.39
C TYR A 582 -18.98 -13.88 -4.81
N THR A 583 -18.06 -14.05 -5.75
CA THR A 583 -18.31 -13.98 -7.20
C THR A 583 -18.03 -15.34 -7.85
N THR A 584 -18.51 -15.53 -9.07
CA THR A 584 -18.42 -16.82 -9.78
C THR A 584 -17.88 -16.68 -11.19
N ALA A 585 -17.47 -17.81 -11.79
CA ALA A 585 -17.03 -17.86 -13.17
C ALA A 585 -18.09 -17.30 -14.13
N GLU A 586 -19.38 -17.60 -13.93
CA GLU A 586 -20.45 -17.08 -14.78
C GLU A 586 -20.53 -15.56 -14.72
N SER A 587 -20.31 -14.97 -13.53
CA SER A 587 -20.31 -13.52 -13.37
C SER A 587 -19.16 -12.85 -14.11
N MET A 588 -18.00 -13.48 -14.20
CA MET A 588 -16.85 -13.00 -14.95
C MET A 588 -17.07 -13.13 -16.45
N VAL A 589 -17.50 -14.30 -16.91
CA VAL A 589 -17.77 -14.56 -18.35
C VAL A 589 -18.77 -13.54 -18.90
N SER A 590 -19.77 -13.14 -18.13
CA SER A 590 -20.76 -12.13 -18.54
C SER A 590 -20.15 -10.74 -18.81
N LYS A 591 -19.00 -10.42 -18.18
CA LYS A 591 -18.28 -9.16 -18.37
C LYS A 591 -17.18 -9.24 -19.45
N MET A 592 -16.69 -10.44 -19.79
CA MET A 592 -15.54 -10.62 -20.66
C MET A 592 -15.74 -10.06 -22.06
N LYS A 593 -14.69 -9.40 -22.59
CA LYS A 593 -14.56 -8.91 -23.96
C LYS A 593 -13.39 -9.65 -24.61
N THR A 594 -13.65 -10.40 -25.67
CA THR A 594 -12.64 -11.24 -26.35
C THR A 594 -12.10 -10.63 -27.65
N ALA A 595 -12.81 -9.63 -28.21
CA ALA A 595 -12.48 -9.04 -29.51
C ALA A 595 -11.70 -7.71 -29.42
N ASP A 596 -11.87 -6.97 -28.31
CA ASP A 596 -11.25 -5.64 -28.12
C ASP A 596 -10.30 -5.71 -26.91
N ARG A 597 -9.00 -5.46 -27.15
CA ARG A 597 -7.96 -5.50 -26.12
C ARG A 597 -7.87 -4.25 -25.27
N THR A 598 -8.60 -3.19 -25.60
CA THR A 598 -8.54 -1.92 -24.88
C THR A 598 -9.42 -1.84 -23.62
N PRO A 599 -10.57 -2.50 -23.52
CA PRO A 599 -11.40 -2.41 -22.34
C PRO A 599 -10.81 -3.15 -21.13
N ASP A 600 -11.12 -2.66 -19.95
CA ASP A 600 -10.73 -3.24 -18.66
C ASP A 600 -11.19 -4.71 -18.48
N TYR A 601 -12.17 -5.15 -19.27
CA TYR A 601 -12.73 -6.50 -19.24
C TYR A 601 -12.27 -7.40 -20.40
N PHE A 602 -11.19 -7.03 -21.06
CA PHE A 602 -10.58 -7.93 -22.05
C PHE A 602 -10.08 -9.20 -21.38
N ALA A 603 -10.33 -10.34 -22.02
CA ALA A 603 -9.71 -11.62 -21.71
C ALA A 603 -9.44 -12.39 -23.01
N GLU A 604 -8.36 -13.14 -23.06
CA GLU A 604 -8.01 -13.99 -24.16
C GLU A 604 -9.10 -15.06 -24.38
N PRO A 605 -9.37 -15.48 -25.63
CA PRO A 605 -10.39 -16.50 -25.92
C PRO A 605 -10.26 -17.78 -25.11
N ILE A 606 -9.04 -18.21 -24.83
CA ILE A 606 -8.77 -19.39 -23.99
C ILE A 606 -9.30 -19.22 -22.56
N MET A 607 -9.20 -18.00 -21.99
CA MET A 607 -9.72 -17.72 -20.65
C MET A 607 -11.24 -17.78 -20.62
N HIS A 608 -11.87 -17.24 -21.68
CA HIS A 608 -13.32 -17.35 -21.84
C HIS A 608 -13.76 -18.81 -21.96
N GLU A 609 -13.05 -19.64 -22.74
CA GLU A 609 -13.33 -21.06 -22.87
C GLU A 609 -13.21 -21.78 -21.54
N LEU A 610 -12.10 -21.61 -20.82
CA LEU A 610 -11.84 -22.24 -19.53
C LEU A 610 -12.91 -21.89 -18.48
N LEU A 611 -13.29 -20.61 -18.39
CA LEU A 611 -14.25 -20.15 -17.38
C LEU A 611 -15.73 -20.33 -17.79
N SER A 612 -16.00 -20.68 -19.06
CA SER A 612 -17.30 -21.08 -19.56
C SER A 612 -17.54 -22.60 -19.42
N ALA A 613 -16.56 -23.35 -18.95
CA ALA A 613 -16.70 -24.80 -18.71
C ALA A 613 -17.84 -25.09 -17.71
N THR A 614 -18.38 -26.30 -17.79
CA THR A 614 -19.41 -26.78 -16.84
C THR A 614 -18.82 -27.65 -15.73
N ASP A 615 -17.58 -28.12 -15.90
CA ASP A 615 -16.87 -28.94 -14.93
C ASP A 615 -15.56 -28.26 -14.50
N PHE A 616 -15.54 -27.82 -13.26
CA PHE A 616 -14.40 -27.20 -12.60
C PHE A 616 -13.74 -28.12 -11.55
N ALA A 617 -14.20 -29.38 -11.45
CA ALA A 617 -13.64 -30.29 -10.42
C ALA A 617 -12.13 -30.45 -10.55
N PRO A 618 -11.38 -30.50 -9.42
CA PRO A 618 -11.85 -30.50 -8.01
C PRO A 618 -12.00 -29.09 -7.39
N TYR A 619 -11.97 -28.02 -8.17
CA TYR A 619 -11.89 -26.61 -7.70
C TYR A 619 -13.24 -25.96 -7.39
N THR A 620 -14.35 -26.68 -7.61
CA THR A 620 -15.69 -26.21 -7.25
C THR A 620 -15.88 -26.12 -5.74
N ASP A 621 -16.60 -25.11 -5.30
CA ASP A 621 -17.03 -25.02 -3.90
C ASP A 621 -17.97 -26.18 -3.54
N PRO A 622 -17.63 -26.97 -2.51
CA PRO A 622 -18.40 -28.19 -2.20
C PRO A 622 -19.82 -27.91 -1.71
N THR A 623 -20.10 -26.69 -1.22
CA THR A 623 -21.42 -26.31 -0.70
C THR A 623 -22.33 -25.78 -1.81
N THR A 624 -21.80 -24.92 -2.68
CA THR A 624 -22.57 -24.24 -3.72
C THR A 624 -22.50 -24.94 -5.07
N GLY A 625 -21.52 -25.84 -5.29
CA GLY A 625 -21.24 -26.49 -6.56
C GLY A 625 -20.70 -25.54 -7.63
N LYS A 626 -20.34 -24.30 -7.26
CA LYS A 626 -19.88 -23.26 -8.19
C LYS A 626 -18.38 -23.05 -8.12
N MET A 627 -17.83 -22.60 -9.24
CA MET A 627 -16.48 -22.03 -9.26
C MET A 627 -16.52 -20.61 -8.69
N GLN A 628 -16.08 -20.45 -7.45
CA GLN A 628 -15.96 -19.15 -6.78
C GLN A 628 -14.63 -18.51 -7.18
N LEU A 629 -14.61 -17.17 -7.38
CA LEU A 629 -13.45 -16.42 -7.87
C LEU A 629 -12.87 -15.50 -6.80
N CYS A 630 -13.69 -14.61 -6.27
CA CYS A 630 -13.32 -13.68 -5.20
C CYS A 630 -14.35 -13.72 -4.09
N PHE A 631 -13.93 -13.35 -2.89
CA PHE A 631 -14.82 -13.31 -1.72
C PHE A 631 -14.52 -12.13 -0.80
N LEU A 632 -15.48 -11.83 0.07
CA LEU A 632 -15.40 -10.77 1.05
C LEU A 632 -15.21 -11.32 2.46
N THR A 633 -14.40 -10.64 3.23
CA THR A 633 -14.36 -10.75 4.68
C THR A 633 -14.42 -9.37 5.33
N ASN A 634 -14.80 -9.31 6.59
CA ASN A 634 -14.79 -8.07 7.34
C ASN A 634 -13.46 -7.83 8.09
N ASN A 635 -12.38 -8.47 7.65
CA ASN A 635 -11.04 -8.24 8.17
C ASN A 635 -10.58 -6.82 7.90
N ASP A 636 -9.89 -6.25 8.88
CA ASP A 636 -9.31 -4.92 8.80
C ASP A 636 -7.98 -4.96 8.06
N ILE A 637 -7.89 -4.26 6.93
CA ILE A 637 -6.70 -4.21 6.06
C ILE A 637 -6.42 -2.78 5.58
N THR A 638 -5.18 -2.54 5.18
CA THR A 638 -4.77 -1.34 4.42
C THR A 638 -3.72 -1.70 3.37
N GLY A 639 -3.24 -0.73 2.58
CA GLY A 639 -2.14 -0.90 1.63
C GLY A 639 -0.92 -1.56 2.29
N GLY A 640 -0.28 -2.51 1.59
CA GLY A 640 0.74 -3.40 2.15
C GLY A 640 0.22 -4.80 2.51
N ASN A 641 -1.09 -4.94 2.82
CA ASN A 641 -1.74 -6.25 2.95
C ASN A 641 -1.94 -6.98 1.60
N SER A 642 -1.67 -6.36 0.48
CA SER A 642 -1.67 -7.03 -0.82
C SER A 642 -0.79 -8.29 -0.77
N GLY A 643 -1.35 -9.47 -1.14
CA GLY A 643 -0.71 -10.78 -1.07
C GLY A 643 -0.74 -11.43 0.33
N SER A 644 -1.34 -10.78 1.33
CA SER A 644 -1.52 -11.38 2.65
C SER A 644 -2.37 -12.64 2.57
N PRO A 645 -1.95 -13.74 3.18
CA PRO A 645 -2.79 -14.92 3.30
C PRO A 645 -4.06 -14.63 4.10
N MET A 646 -5.16 -15.18 3.61
CA MET A 646 -6.42 -15.28 4.33
C MET A 646 -6.57 -16.73 4.79
N PHE A 647 -6.64 -16.93 6.12
CA PHE A 647 -6.69 -18.24 6.74
C PHE A 647 -8.05 -18.54 7.32
N ASP A 648 -8.43 -19.81 7.31
CA ASP A 648 -9.58 -20.33 8.07
C ASP A 648 -9.26 -20.54 9.56
N GLY A 649 -10.22 -21.01 10.33
CA GLY A 649 -10.08 -21.26 11.76
C GLY A 649 -9.07 -22.36 12.13
N GLN A 650 -8.62 -23.16 11.19
CA GLN A 650 -7.60 -24.18 11.32
C GLN A 650 -6.21 -23.72 10.82
N GLY A 651 -6.07 -22.45 10.41
CA GLY A 651 -4.82 -21.91 9.88
C GLY A 651 -4.49 -22.39 8.47
N ARG A 652 -5.48 -22.83 7.69
CA ARG A 652 -5.31 -23.22 6.29
C ARG A 652 -5.62 -22.05 5.38
N LEU A 653 -4.84 -21.91 4.31
CA LEU A 653 -4.98 -20.84 3.32
C LEU A 653 -6.27 -21.03 2.50
N ILE A 654 -7.16 -20.04 2.52
CA ILE A 654 -8.40 -20.00 1.74
C ILE A 654 -8.39 -18.94 0.64
N GLY A 655 -7.47 -17.99 0.66
CA GLY A 655 -7.33 -16.95 -0.34
C GLY A 655 -6.19 -16.00 -0.06
N LEU A 656 -6.01 -15.02 -0.97
CA LEU A 656 -5.04 -13.94 -0.83
C LEU A 656 -5.79 -12.60 -0.86
N ALA A 657 -5.57 -11.77 0.14
CA ALA A 657 -6.09 -10.41 0.15
C ALA A 657 -5.44 -9.57 -0.97
N PHE A 658 -6.22 -8.80 -1.72
CA PHE A 658 -5.67 -7.98 -2.80
C PHE A 658 -6.25 -6.57 -2.89
N ASP A 659 -7.43 -6.31 -2.33
CA ASP A 659 -8.09 -4.99 -2.37
C ASP A 659 -9.08 -4.83 -1.22
N GLY A 660 -9.60 -3.62 -1.05
CA GLY A 660 -10.76 -3.33 -0.23
C GLY A 660 -11.93 -2.86 -1.10
N ASN A 661 -13.15 -2.86 -0.55
CA ASN A 661 -14.28 -2.22 -1.22
C ASN A 661 -14.23 -0.69 -1.06
N TRP A 662 -15.10 0.05 -1.79
CA TRP A 662 -15.11 1.51 -1.77
C TRP A 662 -15.26 2.10 -0.36
N ASP A 663 -16.08 1.48 0.47
CA ASP A 663 -16.36 1.94 1.83
C ASP A 663 -15.21 1.62 2.82
N SER A 664 -14.22 0.81 2.43
CA SER A 664 -13.00 0.59 3.19
C SER A 664 -11.95 1.70 3.01
N LEU A 665 -12.17 2.67 2.11
CA LEU A 665 -11.23 3.76 1.85
C LEU A 665 -11.01 4.69 3.05
N SER A 666 -11.92 4.70 4.04
CA SER A 666 -11.69 5.38 5.32
C SER A 666 -10.90 4.55 6.34
N SER A 667 -10.61 3.28 6.06
CA SER A 667 -10.04 2.37 7.07
C SER A 667 -8.66 2.79 7.55
N ASP A 668 -7.94 3.64 6.82
CA ASP A 668 -6.67 4.20 7.30
C ASP A 668 -6.85 5.15 8.51
N ILE A 669 -8.03 5.76 8.67
CA ILE A 669 -8.34 6.73 9.72
C ILE A 669 -9.55 6.35 10.58
N TRP A 670 -10.44 5.51 10.04
CA TRP A 670 -11.69 5.08 10.67
C TRP A 670 -12.21 3.81 10.01
N PHE A 671 -12.29 2.72 10.77
CA PHE A 671 -12.82 1.45 10.28
C PHE A 671 -14.34 1.39 10.41
N ASP A 672 -15.06 1.30 9.29
CA ASP A 672 -16.50 1.08 9.30
C ASP A 672 -16.83 -0.42 9.35
N LYS A 673 -17.16 -0.92 10.53
CA LYS A 673 -17.46 -2.33 10.77
C LYS A 673 -18.59 -2.88 9.89
N ASN A 674 -19.52 -2.04 9.45
CA ASN A 674 -20.68 -2.46 8.68
C ASN A 674 -20.40 -2.54 7.19
N LEU A 675 -19.57 -1.63 6.66
CA LEU A 675 -19.39 -1.45 5.22
C LEU A 675 -18.00 -1.84 4.73
N ALA A 676 -16.93 -1.64 5.52
CA ALA A 676 -15.57 -1.97 5.10
C ALA A 676 -15.38 -3.48 4.94
N ARG A 677 -14.85 -3.89 3.79
CA ARG A 677 -14.56 -5.31 3.48
C ARG A 677 -13.22 -5.46 2.81
N CYS A 678 -12.52 -6.52 3.21
CA CYS A 678 -11.37 -7.07 2.51
C CYS A 678 -11.86 -7.94 1.35
N ILE A 679 -11.25 -7.79 0.18
CA ILE A 679 -11.50 -8.59 -1.01
C ILE A 679 -10.33 -9.58 -1.17
N GLY A 680 -10.64 -10.88 -1.17
CA GLY A 680 -9.69 -11.95 -1.41
C GLY A 680 -9.94 -12.67 -2.72
N VAL A 681 -8.86 -13.09 -3.40
CA VAL A 681 -8.95 -14.08 -4.48
C VAL A 681 -9.03 -15.46 -3.87
N ASP A 682 -10.00 -16.27 -4.30
CA ASP A 682 -10.20 -17.64 -3.81
C ASP A 682 -9.01 -18.53 -4.20
N ILE A 683 -8.48 -19.27 -3.24
CA ILE A 683 -7.30 -20.12 -3.49
C ILE A 683 -7.60 -21.24 -4.50
N ARG A 684 -8.84 -21.71 -4.58
CA ARG A 684 -9.25 -22.71 -5.57
C ARG A 684 -9.23 -22.13 -6.99
N TYR A 685 -9.56 -20.84 -7.14
CA TYR A 685 -9.43 -20.14 -8.41
C TYR A 685 -7.95 -19.99 -8.83
N VAL A 686 -7.08 -19.65 -7.88
CA VAL A 686 -5.63 -19.63 -8.10
C VAL A 686 -5.14 -20.97 -8.59
N LEU A 687 -5.45 -22.06 -7.88
CA LEU A 687 -5.06 -23.41 -8.24
C LEU A 687 -5.66 -23.87 -9.57
N PHE A 688 -6.92 -23.54 -9.86
CA PHE A 688 -7.57 -23.84 -11.14
C PHE A 688 -6.81 -23.20 -12.31
N MET A 689 -6.41 -21.94 -12.17
CA MET A 689 -5.67 -21.26 -13.23
C MET A 689 -4.25 -21.82 -13.38
N MET A 690 -3.60 -22.19 -12.28
CA MET A 690 -2.30 -22.88 -12.34
C MET A 690 -2.40 -24.24 -13.04
N ASP A 691 -3.44 -25.02 -12.75
CA ASP A 691 -3.66 -26.36 -13.33
C ASP A 691 -4.11 -26.28 -14.79
N ARG A 692 -5.25 -25.61 -15.04
CA ARG A 692 -5.95 -25.70 -16.33
C ARG A 692 -5.36 -24.79 -17.40
N TRP A 693 -4.88 -23.61 -17.02
CA TRP A 693 -4.24 -22.68 -17.94
C TRP A 693 -2.72 -22.87 -17.98
N GLY A 694 -2.10 -22.91 -16.81
CA GLY A 694 -0.64 -22.94 -16.69
C GLY A 694 -0.02 -24.31 -16.87
N HIS A 695 -0.82 -25.40 -16.83
CA HIS A 695 -0.33 -26.78 -16.84
C HIS A 695 0.77 -27.01 -15.80
N ALA A 696 0.64 -26.38 -14.63
CA ALA A 696 1.64 -26.33 -13.57
C ALA A 696 1.57 -27.56 -12.64
N ASP A 697 1.43 -28.76 -13.19
CA ASP A 697 1.32 -30.02 -12.42
C ASP A 697 2.42 -30.20 -11.38
N ARG A 698 3.64 -29.75 -11.69
CA ARG A 698 4.78 -29.77 -10.77
C ARG A 698 4.48 -28.97 -9.50
N LEU A 699 3.98 -27.75 -9.67
CA LEU A 699 3.68 -26.84 -8.57
C LEU A 699 2.47 -27.31 -7.76
N ILE A 700 1.43 -27.81 -8.42
CA ILE A 700 0.24 -28.36 -7.75
C ILE A 700 0.61 -29.56 -6.86
N ARG A 701 1.46 -30.49 -7.38
CA ARG A 701 1.94 -31.62 -6.58
C ARG A 701 2.81 -31.19 -5.40
N GLU A 702 3.62 -30.14 -5.57
CA GLU A 702 4.48 -29.59 -4.52
C GLU A 702 3.64 -28.95 -3.40
N ILE A 703 2.64 -28.15 -3.75
CA ILE A 703 1.71 -27.50 -2.81
C ILE A 703 0.88 -28.55 -2.06
N ASN A 704 0.50 -29.64 -2.71
CA ASN A 704 -0.32 -30.74 -2.16
C ASN A 704 -1.57 -30.21 -1.42
N PRO A 705 -2.51 -29.53 -2.11
CA PRO A 705 -3.68 -28.90 -1.49
C PRO A 705 -4.60 -29.93 -0.84
N GLN A 706 -5.22 -29.56 0.31
CA GLN A 706 -6.00 -30.44 1.20
C GLN A 706 -7.52 -30.17 1.14
#